data_aeeacccb07cc5104ddf4b18034abcf32
#
_entry.id   aeeacccb07cc5104ddf4b18034abcf32
#
_cell.length_a   1.000
_cell.length_b   1.000
_cell.length_c   1.000
_cell.angle_alpha   90.00
_cell.angle_beta   90.00
_cell.angle_gamma   90.00
#
_symmetry.space_group_name_H-M   'P 1'
#
loop_
_entity.id
_entity.type
_entity.pdbx_description
1 polymer ?
#
loop_
_entity_poly.entity_id
_entity_poly.type
_entity_poly.pdbx_seq_one_letter_code
_entity_poly.pdbx_strand_id
1 'polypeptide(L)'
;MNLLEGLNEAQSDAVQTISGPVLILAGAGSGKTKTLTHRVAYLIANESIKPSEILAVTFTNKAAKEMRDRLGVLLGQNAHNRNFMPWMGTFHGICVRMLRIDGKAIGISSNFVIYDEDDRQGLVKQAMKQLSISDSEIKAKSASSVISSSKNEMVGPDEYEAVAQFPYQKNIAKIYKKYELLRKTAGALDFDDLLLEVVRLLKDNKEVRMKWQKQFKHILIDEYQDTNAAQYNIIKLLVNDKQNICVVGDDWQSIYSWRGADFTNILNFERDFKGAKVIKLEQNYRSTGNILDAASNVIAKNTQRTDKKLWTLAGAGSPVQVHELFDESEEANLVASRISSHVSIGARKFGDFAVLYRTNAQSYTLERAFIQLRIPYQIIGGVRFYDRKEIKDIIAYLRLVYQPQDRMSFSRIANVPVRGIGSTSLEKFFLWQSGSGLDIISALANLDQTNIITARAKQSMSDLGKKLKIVQSMLETASPKELIEKLLSLTGYLEYIADGTPQAEDREANIGSLLSDAQNFASLPDFLEEVALMSSADTSSDDQKVTLMTLHAAKGLEFPVVFIVGVEEGILPHARVYEAGLSELEEERRLAYVGMTRAREELHLTYVQSRMQFGQRAYNQVSRFIGDMGNQIIASAPTMKITKQEEEFFSDEPFSVGEFVRSASFGSGEVVEVDGLALTIKFDDGRTKKLNAEYARLEKI
;
A
#
# COMPACT_ATOMS: atom_id res chain seq x y z
N MET A 1 27.37 1.99 33.84
CA MET A 1 26.73 1.04 32.90
C MET A 1 27.67 0.84 31.74
N ASN A 2 27.99 -0.37 31.34
CA ASN A 2 28.85 -0.62 30.20
C ASN A 2 28.03 -0.46 28.93
N LEU A 3 28.15 0.68 28.23
CA LEU A 3 27.40 1.03 27.03
C LEU A 3 27.77 0.19 25.79
N LEU A 4 28.82 -0.63 25.89
CA LEU A 4 29.28 -1.53 24.83
C LEU A 4 28.80 -2.97 25.02
N GLU A 5 28.18 -3.27 26.17
CA GLU A 5 27.70 -4.59 26.46
C GLU A 5 26.59 -5.04 25.52
N GLY A 6 26.68 -6.26 24.99
CA GLY A 6 25.75 -6.80 24.02
C GLY A 6 25.87 -6.25 22.58
N LEU A 7 26.94 -5.51 22.29
CA LEU A 7 27.34 -5.13 20.93
C LEU A 7 28.39 -6.11 20.40
N ASN A 8 28.33 -6.39 19.10
CA ASN A 8 29.45 -7.09 18.43
C ASN A 8 30.61 -6.13 18.15
N GLU A 9 31.72 -6.66 17.62
CA GLU A 9 32.92 -5.89 17.36
C GLU A 9 32.67 -4.70 16.42
N ALA A 10 31.99 -4.93 15.27
CA ALA A 10 31.67 -3.87 14.30
C ALA A 10 30.74 -2.80 14.87
N GLN A 11 29.73 -3.21 15.67
CA GLN A 11 28.85 -2.29 16.36
C GLN A 11 29.60 -1.47 17.41
N SER A 12 30.50 -2.11 18.17
CA SER A 12 31.34 -1.44 19.16
C SER A 12 32.30 -0.45 18.53
N ASP A 13 32.96 -0.81 17.40
CA ASP A 13 33.80 0.11 16.62
C ASP A 13 32.96 1.31 16.12
N ALA A 14 31.76 1.06 15.61
CA ALA A 14 30.84 2.13 15.18
C ALA A 14 30.45 3.08 16.32
N VAL A 15 30.26 2.57 17.54
CA VAL A 15 29.92 3.38 18.73
C VAL A 15 31.10 4.21 19.17
N GLN A 16 32.31 3.66 19.18
CA GLN A 16 33.55 4.30 19.69
C GLN A 16 34.22 5.23 18.69
N THR A 17 33.94 5.11 17.38
CA THR A 17 34.51 6.00 16.35
C THR A 17 33.81 7.36 16.38
N ILE A 18 34.15 8.24 17.32
CA ILE A 18 33.44 9.48 17.63
C ILE A 18 33.79 10.68 16.74
N SER A 19 34.99 10.71 16.13
CA SER A 19 35.49 11.85 15.36
C SER A 19 35.47 11.60 13.86
N GLY A 20 35.23 12.65 13.10
CA GLY A 20 35.20 12.62 11.62
C GLY A 20 33.91 12.00 11.04
N PRO A 21 33.80 11.91 9.73
CA PRO A 21 32.65 11.33 9.07
C PRO A 21 32.68 9.80 9.14
N VAL A 22 31.52 9.21 9.48
CA VAL A 22 31.35 7.77 9.64
C VAL A 22 30.13 7.33 8.83
N LEU A 23 30.32 6.36 7.97
CA LEU A 23 29.24 5.66 7.27
C LEU A 23 29.10 4.26 7.85
N ILE A 24 27.95 3.96 8.41
CA ILE A 24 27.59 2.63 8.88
C ILE A 24 26.72 1.98 7.80
N LEU A 25 27.32 1.13 6.98
CA LEU A 25 26.62 0.31 5.99
C LEU A 25 26.07 -0.93 6.70
N ALA A 26 24.77 -0.94 6.91
CA ALA A 26 24.14 -1.94 7.75
C ALA A 26 23.12 -2.75 6.95
N GLY A 27 23.21 -4.08 7.00
CA GLY A 27 22.22 -4.95 6.39
C GLY A 27 20.88 -4.98 7.13
N ALA A 28 19.90 -5.66 6.55
CA ALA A 28 18.64 -5.94 7.25
C ALA A 28 18.90 -6.69 8.56
N GLY A 29 18.21 -6.33 9.65
CA GLY A 29 18.33 -7.02 10.93
C GLY A 29 19.69 -6.94 11.63
N SER A 30 20.61 -6.05 11.20
CA SER A 30 21.98 -5.95 11.77
C SER A 30 22.08 -5.05 13.01
N GLY A 31 20.96 -4.53 13.51
CA GLY A 31 20.95 -3.68 14.70
C GLY A 31 21.31 -2.21 14.42
N LYS A 32 20.99 -1.66 13.23
CA LYS A 32 21.16 -0.24 12.85
C LYS A 32 20.81 0.73 13.96
N THR A 33 19.53 0.75 14.34
CA THR A 33 18.99 1.67 15.35
C THR A 33 19.59 1.43 16.73
N LYS A 34 19.91 0.16 17.09
CA LYS A 34 20.61 -0.17 18.34
C LYS A 34 21.99 0.49 18.36
N THR A 35 22.79 0.30 17.31
CA THR A 35 24.14 0.87 17.21
C THR A 35 24.10 2.40 17.28
N LEU A 36 23.18 3.04 16.55
CA LEU A 36 23.03 4.49 16.57
C LEU A 36 22.63 5.02 17.94
N THR A 37 21.70 4.33 18.63
CA THR A 37 21.26 4.69 19.99
C THR A 37 22.41 4.57 21.00
N HIS A 38 23.17 3.46 20.96
CA HIS A 38 24.34 3.27 21.83
C HIS A 38 25.44 4.33 21.55
N ARG A 39 25.64 4.72 20.29
CA ARG A 39 26.57 5.79 19.94
C ARG A 39 26.14 7.14 20.54
N VAL A 40 24.84 7.49 20.48
CA VAL A 40 24.35 8.71 21.14
C VAL A 40 24.56 8.64 22.66
N ALA A 41 24.25 7.49 23.28
CA ALA A 41 24.47 7.29 24.71
C ALA A 41 25.95 7.42 25.08
N TYR A 42 26.85 6.86 24.25
CA TYR A 42 28.31 6.93 24.46
C TYR A 42 28.83 8.38 24.37
N LEU A 43 28.39 9.15 23.38
CA LEU A 43 28.74 10.57 23.23
C LEU A 43 28.34 11.39 24.47
N ILE A 44 27.17 11.10 25.05
CA ILE A 44 26.66 11.82 26.23
C ILE A 44 27.42 11.41 27.48
N ALA A 45 27.53 10.11 27.75
CA ALA A 45 28.02 9.59 29.01
C ALA A 45 29.55 9.58 29.10
N ASN A 46 30.24 9.21 28.01
CA ASN A 46 31.69 9.03 27.99
C ASN A 46 32.44 10.26 27.48
N GLU A 47 31.88 10.97 26.51
CA GLU A 47 32.52 12.12 25.87
C GLU A 47 31.98 13.47 26.38
N SER A 48 31.06 13.43 27.35
CA SER A 48 30.47 14.62 27.97
C SER A 48 29.84 15.62 26.98
N ILE A 49 29.36 15.12 25.84
CA ILE A 49 28.65 15.94 24.85
C ILE A 49 27.23 16.20 25.35
N LYS A 50 26.84 17.47 25.38
CA LYS A 50 25.48 17.83 25.84
C LYS A 50 24.42 17.32 24.87
N PRO A 51 23.25 16.83 25.35
CA PRO A 51 22.13 16.42 24.46
C PRO A 51 21.71 17.50 23.48
N SER A 52 21.86 18.79 23.85
CA SER A 52 21.55 19.93 22.97
C SER A 52 22.59 20.15 21.83
N GLU A 53 23.74 19.50 21.92
CA GLU A 53 24.83 19.61 20.92
C GLU A 53 24.79 18.44 19.90
N ILE A 54 23.81 17.53 20.05
CA ILE A 54 23.62 16.36 19.19
C ILE A 54 22.35 16.55 18.35
N LEU A 55 22.50 16.52 17.03
CA LEU A 55 21.38 16.39 16.11
C LEU A 55 21.23 14.92 15.75
N ALA A 56 20.08 14.30 16.07
CA ALA A 56 19.78 12.91 15.73
C ALA A 56 18.46 12.84 14.94
N VAL A 57 18.55 12.44 13.67
CA VAL A 57 17.41 12.46 12.76
C VAL A 57 17.05 11.06 12.30
N THR A 58 15.75 10.77 12.31
CA THR A 58 15.18 9.54 11.78
C THR A 58 14.10 9.86 10.75
N PHE A 59 13.62 8.82 10.04
CA PHE A 59 12.63 9.03 8.98
C PHE A 59 11.19 9.14 9.49
N THR A 60 10.83 8.47 10.60
CA THR A 60 9.46 8.45 11.14
C THR A 60 9.39 8.88 12.60
N ASN A 61 8.25 9.43 12.99
CA ASN A 61 7.99 9.78 14.39
C ASN A 61 8.03 8.56 15.32
N LYS A 62 7.61 7.39 14.83
CA LYS A 62 7.68 6.12 15.58
C LYS A 62 9.13 5.75 15.88
N ALA A 63 10.00 5.79 14.86
CA ALA A 63 11.44 5.50 15.03
C ALA A 63 12.12 6.52 15.97
N ALA A 64 11.78 7.80 15.86
CA ALA A 64 12.29 8.84 16.76
C ALA A 64 11.87 8.62 18.21
N LYS A 65 10.61 8.21 18.44
CA LYS A 65 10.11 7.87 19.77
C LYS A 65 10.82 6.65 20.33
N GLU A 66 10.91 5.57 19.56
CA GLU A 66 11.58 4.34 19.96
C GLU A 66 13.07 4.56 20.32
N MET A 67 13.77 5.34 19.48
CA MET A 67 15.17 5.71 19.74
C MET A 67 15.29 6.50 21.06
N ARG A 68 14.38 7.45 21.30
CA ARG A 68 14.35 8.24 22.53
C ARG A 68 14.07 7.38 23.75
N ASP A 69 13.10 6.46 23.67
CA ASP A 69 12.75 5.57 24.78
C ASP A 69 13.93 4.65 25.14
N ARG A 70 14.58 4.04 24.15
CA ARG A 70 15.78 3.22 24.31
C ARG A 70 16.94 4.02 24.93
N LEU A 71 17.15 5.25 24.49
CA LEU A 71 18.18 6.13 25.01
C LEU A 71 17.89 6.52 26.46
N GLY A 72 16.63 6.74 26.82
CA GLY A 72 16.19 6.98 28.18
C GLY A 72 16.56 5.83 29.11
N VAL A 73 16.34 4.59 28.68
CA VAL A 73 16.74 3.39 29.43
C VAL A 73 18.26 3.31 29.57
N LEU A 74 19.03 3.51 28.51
CA LEU A 74 20.49 3.43 28.49
C LEU A 74 21.15 4.48 29.41
N LEU A 75 20.56 5.67 29.54
CA LEU A 75 21.12 6.77 30.32
C LEU A 75 20.44 6.95 31.68
N GLY A 76 19.45 6.14 32.05
CA GLY A 76 18.67 6.29 33.26
C GLY A 76 17.88 7.62 33.32
N GLN A 77 17.46 8.14 32.16
CA GLN A 77 16.79 9.43 32.01
C GLN A 77 15.32 9.26 31.60
N ASN A 78 14.49 10.22 31.99
CA ASN A 78 13.10 10.22 31.58
C ASN A 78 12.97 10.63 30.09
N ALA A 79 12.68 9.66 29.23
CA ALA A 79 12.51 9.85 27.79
C ALA A 79 11.41 10.86 27.43
N HIS A 80 10.38 11.04 28.28
CA HIS A 80 9.27 11.99 28.05
C HIS A 80 9.63 13.45 28.37
N ASN A 81 10.79 13.69 29.01
CA ASN A 81 11.26 15.06 29.22
C ASN A 81 11.60 15.72 27.89
N ARG A 82 10.91 16.82 27.54
CA ARG A 82 11.12 17.58 26.29
C ARG A 82 12.54 18.09 26.11
N ASN A 83 13.28 18.30 27.19
CA ASN A 83 14.65 18.78 27.18
C ASN A 83 15.69 17.66 27.13
N PHE A 84 15.28 16.39 27.24
CA PHE A 84 16.19 15.26 27.28
C PHE A 84 16.98 15.13 25.97
N MET A 85 16.33 15.21 24.81
CA MET A 85 17.00 15.22 23.50
C MET A 85 16.29 16.24 22.60
N PRO A 86 16.58 17.54 22.75
CA PRO A 86 15.81 18.60 22.09
C PRO A 86 15.90 18.55 20.56
N TRP A 87 16.98 18.00 20.00
CA TRP A 87 17.24 17.92 18.57
C TRP A 87 17.22 16.47 18.05
N MET A 88 16.40 15.63 18.66
CA MET A 88 16.08 14.28 18.18
C MET A 88 14.66 14.27 17.63
N GLY A 89 14.50 13.83 16.36
CA GLY A 89 13.19 13.79 15.70
C GLY A 89 13.28 13.45 14.22
N THR A 90 12.22 13.79 13.48
CA THR A 90 12.19 13.70 12.00
C THR A 90 12.78 14.97 11.39
N PHE A 91 13.23 14.90 10.12
CA PHE A 91 13.68 16.07 9.38
C PHE A 91 12.69 17.23 9.46
N HIS A 92 11.41 16.99 9.17
CA HIS A 92 10.37 18.01 9.23
C HIS A 92 10.23 18.63 10.62
N GLY A 93 10.23 17.83 11.68
CA GLY A 93 10.13 18.33 13.06
C GLY A 93 11.32 19.21 13.44
N ILE A 94 12.52 18.88 13.02
CA ILE A 94 13.72 19.69 13.21
C ILE A 94 13.62 20.99 12.41
N CYS A 95 13.22 20.91 11.12
CA CYS A 95 13.06 22.07 10.25
C CYS A 95 12.04 23.07 10.80
N VAL A 96 10.90 22.60 11.28
CA VAL A 96 9.89 23.46 11.96
C VAL A 96 10.53 24.24 13.10
N ARG A 97 11.32 23.59 13.97
CA ARG A 97 12.00 24.27 15.10
C ARG A 97 12.98 25.31 14.62
N MET A 98 13.83 24.98 13.61
CA MET A 98 14.80 25.90 13.07
C MET A 98 14.13 27.14 12.48
N LEU A 99 13.05 26.95 11.68
CA LEU A 99 12.30 28.07 11.09
C LEU A 99 11.59 28.93 12.14
N ARG A 100 11.06 28.33 13.21
CA ARG A 100 10.44 29.09 14.31
C ARG A 100 11.45 29.95 15.07
N ILE A 101 12.72 29.51 15.16
CA ILE A 101 13.81 30.25 15.85
C ILE A 101 14.40 31.32 14.94
N ASP A 102 14.77 30.98 13.71
CA ASP A 102 15.58 31.84 12.85
C ASP A 102 14.91 32.21 11.50
N GLY A 103 13.69 31.71 11.21
CA GLY A 103 13.00 31.96 9.94
C GLY A 103 12.79 33.44 9.60
N LYS A 104 12.76 34.30 10.62
CA LYS A 104 12.69 35.76 10.43
C LYS A 104 13.82 36.30 9.56
N ALA A 105 15.00 35.68 9.59
CA ALA A 105 16.16 36.06 8.77
C ALA A 105 15.91 35.95 7.26
N ILE A 106 14.88 35.19 6.85
CA ILE A 106 14.45 35.00 5.46
C ILE A 106 12.99 35.44 5.23
N GLY A 107 12.41 36.21 6.17
CA GLY A 107 11.07 36.75 6.06
C GLY A 107 9.94 35.81 6.48
N ILE A 108 10.24 34.69 7.15
CA ILE A 108 9.22 33.74 7.65
C ILE A 108 8.88 34.10 9.11
N SER A 109 7.60 34.33 9.40
CA SER A 109 7.11 34.56 10.76
C SER A 109 7.29 33.33 11.63
N SER A 110 7.62 33.51 12.91
CA SER A 110 7.67 32.38 13.87
C SER A 110 6.32 31.68 14.07
N ASN A 111 5.21 32.36 13.70
CA ASN A 111 3.84 31.87 13.86
C ASN A 111 3.24 31.32 12.54
N PHE A 112 4.11 30.88 11.60
CA PHE A 112 3.62 30.29 10.36
C PHE A 112 2.70 29.09 10.63
N VAL A 113 1.71 28.89 9.76
CA VAL A 113 0.81 27.75 9.76
C VAL A 113 1.40 26.65 8.87
N ILE A 114 1.25 25.40 9.27
CA ILE A 114 1.66 24.26 8.45
C ILE A 114 0.41 23.74 7.74
N TYR A 115 0.43 23.77 6.41
CA TYR A 115 -0.62 23.23 5.56
C TYR A 115 -0.42 21.74 5.34
N ASP A 116 -1.48 20.98 5.53
CA ASP A 116 -1.54 19.57 5.15
C ASP A 116 -1.85 19.40 3.64
N GLU A 117 -2.05 18.17 3.21
CA GLU A 117 -2.32 17.84 1.81
C GLU A 117 -3.66 18.42 1.32
N ASP A 118 -4.69 18.43 2.18
CA ASP A 118 -6.01 18.96 1.84
C ASP A 118 -5.96 20.47 1.74
N ASP A 119 -5.26 21.16 2.65
CA ASP A 119 -5.00 22.60 2.61
C ASP A 119 -4.23 22.98 1.34
N ARG A 120 -3.17 22.21 1.01
CA ARG A 120 -2.37 22.42 -0.21
C ARG A 120 -3.23 22.31 -1.47
N GLN A 121 -4.03 21.24 -1.59
CA GLN A 121 -4.94 21.05 -2.72
C GLN A 121 -6.00 22.15 -2.80
N GLY A 122 -6.51 22.61 -1.65
CA GLY A 122 -7.44 23.73 -1.56
C GLY A 122 -6.84 25.01 -2.14
N LEU A 123 -5.58 25.30 -1.79
CA LEU A 123 -4.85 26.47 -2.27
C LEU A 123 -4.51 26.36 -3.78
N VAL A 124 -4.15 25.16 -4.27
CA VAL A 124 -3.95 24.90 -5.70
C VAL A 124 -5.24 25.13 -6.48
N LYS A 125 -6.40 24.65 -6.00
CA LYS A 125 -7.71 24.94 -6.62
C LYS A 125 -8.02 26.45 -6.64
N GLN A 126 -7.69 27.18 -5.59
CA GLN A 126 -7.83 28.62 -5.56
C GLN A 126 -6.93 29.31 -6.58
N ALA A 127 -5.68 28.88 -6.71
CA ALA A 127 -4.74 29.39 -7.72
C ALA A 127 -5.26 29.14 -9.15
N MET A 128 -5.71 27.92 -9.46
CA MET A 128 -6.31 27.55 -10.74
C MET A 128 -7.53 28.41 -11.07
N LYS A 129 -8.43 28.62 -10.09
CA LYS A 129 -9.61 29.47 -10.26
C LYS A 129 -9.23 30.91 -10.61
N GLN A 130 -8.21 31.50 -9.95
CA GLN A 130 -7.73 32.85 -10.22
C GLN A 130 -7.04 32.98 -11.58
N LEU A 131 -6.49 31.90 -12.11
CA LEU A 131 -5.88 31.81 -13.44
C LEU A 131 -6.86 31.44 -14.54
N SER A 132 -8.14 31.19 -14.22
CA SER A 132 -9.16 30.69 -15.13
C SER A 132 -8.79 29.36 -15.80
N ILE A 133 -8.00 28.52 -15.11
CA ILE A 133 -7.66 27.15 -15.53
C ILE A 133 -8.69 26.20 -14.92
N SER A 134 -9.38 25.45 -15.77
CA SER A 134 -10.44 24.53 -15.32
C SER A 134 -9.87 23.19 -14.82
N ASP A 135 -10.63 22.51 -13.93
CA ASP A 135 -10.27 21.16 -13.46
C ASP A 135 -10.37 20.10 -14.56
N SER A 136 -11.02 20.43 -15.68
CA SER A 136 -11.05 19.60 -16.90
C SER A 136 -9.78 19.73 -17.74
N GLU A 137 -9.05 20.84 -17.65
CA GLU A 137 -7.76 21.03 -18.33
C GLU A 137 -6.63 20.41 -17.50
N ILE A 138 -6.61 20.68 -16.20
CA ILE A 138 -5.60 20.17 -15.27
C ILE A 138 -6.29 19.81 -13.96
N LYS A 139 -6.17 18.57 -13.52
CA LYS A 139 -6.66 18.15 -12.20
C LYS A 139 -5.85 18.83 -11.10
N ALA A 140 -6.51 19.42 -10.11
CA ALA A 140 -5.83 20.10 -9.00
C ALA A 140 -4.86 19.16 -8.24
N LYS A 141 -5.21 17.88 -8.13
CA LYS A 141 -4.33 16.87 -7.54
C LYS A 141 -3.05 16.64 -8.36
N SER A 142 -3.18 16.56 -9.69
CA SER A 142 -2.01 16.42 -10.57
C SER A 142 -1.10 17.63 -10.46
N ALA A 143 -1.65 18.85 -10.46
CA ALA A 143 -0.88 20.07 -10.26
C ALA A 143 -0.17 20.08 -8.90
N SER A 144 -0.87 19.68 -7.82
CA SER A 144 -0.30 19.55 -6.47
C SER A 144 0.85 18.53 -6.43
N SER A 145 0.68 17.39 -7.09
CA SER A 145 1.72 16.34 -7.16
C SER A 145 2.97 16.82 -7.89
N VAL A 146 2.81 17.50 -9.04
CA VAL A 146 3.95 18.05 -9.80
C VAL A 146 4.68 19.14 -8.99
N ILE A 147 3.94 20.03 -8.33
CA ILE A 147 4.55 21.05 -7.45
C ILE A 147 5.34 20.41 -6.32
N SER A 148 4.80 19.37 -5.69
CA SER A 148 5.49 18.64 -4.62
C SER A 148 6.77 17.95 -5.12
N SER A 149 6.70 17.24 -6.26
CA SER A 149 7.89 16.63 -6.87
C SER A 149 8.95 17.67 -7.18
N SER A 150 8.58 18.80 -7.79
CA SER A 150 9.50 19.89 -8.10
C SER A 150 10.17 20.44 -6.83
N LYS A 151 9.41 20.64 -5.75
CA LYS A 151 9.94 21.07 -4.45
C LYS A 151 10.94 20.04 -3.89
N ASN A 152 10.63 18.75 -3.96
CA ASN A 152 11.53 17.69 -3.49
C ASN A 152 12.83 17.60 -4.28
N GLU A 153 12.82 18.00 -5.57
CA GLU A 153 13.99 18.15 -6.44
C GLU A 153 14.68 19.51 -6.31
N MET A 154 14.18 20.37 -5.41
CA MET A 154 14.67 21.72 -5.19
C MET A 154 14.49 22.67 -6.39
N VAL A 155 13.48 22.40 -7.23
CA VAL A 155 13.10 23.22 -8.38
C VAL A 155 12.01 24.20 -7.95
N GLY A 156 12.33 25.48 -7.90
CA GLY A 156 11.37 26.54 -7.60
C GLY A 156 10.45 26.88 -8.80
N PRO A 157 9.44 27.77 -8.60
CA PRO A 157 8.50 28.10 -9.66
C PRO A 157 9.15 28.78 -10.88
N ASP A 158 10.24 29.53 -10.71
CA ASP A 158 10.95 30.20 -11.81
C ASP A 158 11.83 29.22 -12.59
N GLU A 159 12.51 28.32 -11.88
CA GLU A 159 13.31 27.24 -12.50
C GLU A 159 12.39 26.27 -13.26
N TYR A 160 11.23 25.93 -12.67
CA TYR A 160 10.26 25.07 -13.34
C TYR A 160 9.72 25.72 -14.63
N GLU A 161 9.41 27.04 -14.59
CA GLU A 161 8.95 27.77 -15.78
C GLU A 161 10.00 27.78 -16.87
N ALA A 162 11.30 27.91 -16.53
CA ALA A 162 12.40 27.96 -17.48
C ALA A 162 12.54 26.66 -18.30
N VAL A 163 12.15 25.51 -17.73
CA VAL A 163 12.23 24.21 -18.41
C VAL A 163 10.88 23.74 -18.98
N ALA A 164 9.79 24.47 -18.76
CA ALA A 164 8.45 24.14 -19.23
C ALA A 164 8.31 24.36 -20.75
N GLN A 165 8.30 23.28 -21.51
CA GLN A 165 8.22 23.34 -22.99
C GLN A 165 6.77 23.18 -23.49
N PHE A 166 6.01 22.23 -22.92
CA PHE A 166 4.67 21.87 -23.38
C PHE A 166 3.57 22.73 -22.74
N PRO A 167 2.42 22.91 -23.37
CA PRO A 167 1.30 23.71 -22.84
C PRO A 167 0.88 23.28 -21.43
N TYR A 168 0.83 21.99 -21.14
CA TYR A 168 0.53 21.46 -19.83
C TYR A 168 1.54 21.95 -18.76
N GLN A 169 2.85 21.83 -19.05
CA GLN A 169 3.91 22.27 -18.14
C GLN A 169 3.89 23.79 -17.91
N LYS A 170 3.61 24.58 -18.98
CA LYS A 170 3.47 26.03 -18.87
C LYS A 170 2.30 26.45 -17.96
N ASN A 171 1.20 25.72 -18.04
CA ASN A 171 0.05 25.97 -17.16
C ASN A 171 0.38 25.57 -15.70
N ILE A 172 1.07 24.43 -15.50
CA ILE A 172 1.57 24.07 -14.15
C ILE A 172 2.52 25.14 -13.60
N ALA A 173 3.43 25.70 -14.40
CA ALA A 173 4.32 26.77 -13.97
C ALA A 173 3.56 28.01 -13.48
N LYS A 174 2.49 28.42 -14.20
CA LYS A 174 1.61 29.50 -13.77
C LYS A 174 0.90 29.18 -12.45
N ILE A 175 0.38 27.93 -12.33
CA ILE A 175 -0.28 27.48 -11.09
C ILE A 175 0.72 27.48 -9.94
N TYR A 176 1.93 27.00 -10.14
CA TYR A 176 2.98 26.94 -9.14
C TYR A 176 3.35 28.35 -8.63
N LYS A 177 3.61 29.31 -9.54
CA LYS A 177 3.86 30.70 -9.18
C LYS A 177 2.71 31.31 -8.37
N LYS A 178 1.47 31.05 -8.81
CA LYS A 178 0.30 31.59 -8.13
C LYS A 178 0.08 30.94 -6.77
N TYR A 179 0.28 29.63 -6.67
CA TYR A 179 0.25 28.87 -5.42
C TYR A 179 1.24 29.44 -4.39
N GLU A 180 2.50 29.66 -4.79
CA GLU A 180 3.53 30.23 -3.91
C GLU A 180 3.17 31.64 -3.42
N LEU A 181 2.60 32.48 -4.30
CA LEU A 181 2.13 33.80 -3.92
C LEU A 181 1.01 33.73 -2.85
N LEU A 182 0.02 32.85 -3.07
CA LEU A 182 -1.10 32.67 -2.14
C LEU A 182 -0.62 32.11 -0.80
N ARG A 183 0.24 31.10 -0.83
CA ARG A 183 0.84 30.48 0.36
C ARG A 183 1.62 31.52 1.19
N LYS A 184 2.48 32.31 0.57
CA LYS A 184 3.24 33.38 1.24
C LYS A 184 2.32 34.42 1.83
N THR A 185 1.27 34.79 1.12
CA THR A 185 0.25 35.77 1.61
C THR A 185 -0.49 35.22 2.83
N ALA A 186 -0.74 33.92 2.89
CA ALA A 186 -1.37 33.27 4.03
C ALA A 186 -0.42 33.04 5.22
N GLY A 187 0.86 33.36 5.09
CA GLY A 187 1.87 33.06 6.12
C GLY A 187 2.01 31.57 6.42
N ALA A 188 1.78 30.72 5.41
CA ALA A 188 1.76 29.26 5.54
C ALA A 188 2.95 28.62 4.85
N LEU A 189 3.33 27.42 5.33
CA LEU A 189 4.30 26.50 4.73
C LEU A 189 3.64 25.15 4.58
N ASP A 190 3.82 24.48 3.44
CA ASP A 190 3.49 23.06 3.31
C ASP A 190 4.66 22.17 3.80
N PHE A 191 4.47 20.85 3.79
CA PHE A 191 5.51 19.93 4.27
C PHE A 191 6.81 20.03 3.45
N ASP A 192 6.72 20.23 2.14
CA ASP A 192 7.90 20.34 1.28
C ASP A 192 8.62 21.68 1.55
N ASP A 193 7.88 22.75 1.80
CA ASP A 193 8.44 24.06 2.16
C ASP A 193 9.26 24.04 3.44
N LEU A 194 8.87 23.20 4.42
CA LEU A 194 9.62 23.10 5.68
C LEU A 194 11.09 22.74 5.44
N LEU A 195 11.36 21.87 4.46
CA LEU A 195 12.71 21.48 4.08
C LEU A 195 13.38 22.57 3.23
N LEU A 196 12.70 23.05 2.19
CA LEU A 196 13.23 24.02 1.25
C LEU A 196 13.62 25.34 1.93
N GLU A 197 12.76 25.84 2.82
CA GLU A 197 13.02 27.13 3.48
C GLU A 197 14.16 27.01 4.49
N VAL A 198 14.41 25.83 5.08
CA VAL A 198 15.62 25.61 5.89
C VAL A 198 16.87 25.58 4.99
N VAL A 199 16.82 24.93 3.81
CA VAL A 199 17.94 25.02 2.87
C VAL A 199 18.22 26.47 2.48
N ARG A 200 17.18 27.24 2.15
CA ARG A 200 17.30 28.69 1.83
C ARG A 200 17.89 29.47 3.01
N LEU A 201 17.37 29.26 4.21
CA LEU A 201 17.85 29.91 5.43
C LEU A 201 19.35 29.69 5.65
N LEU A 202 19.77 28.44 5.56
CA LEU A 202 21.17 28.07 5.78
C LEU A 202 22.10 28.48 4.63
N LYS A 203 21.60 28.53 3.39
CA LYS A 203 22.36 28.92 2.21
C LYS A 203 22.56 30.44 2.15
N ASP A 204 21.47 31.20 2.36
CA ASP A 204 21.45 32.65 2.15
C ASP A 204 21.93 33.42 3.39
N ASN A 205 21.80 32.84 4.60
CA ASN A 205 22.24 33.50 5.83
C ASN A 205 23.40 32.78 6.50
N LYS A 206 24.61 33.28 6.25
CA LYS A 206 25.86 32.71 6.77
C LYS A 206 25.92 32.72 8.30
N GLU A 207 25.39 33.76 8.97
CA GLU A 207 25.41 33.86 10.44
C GLU A 207 24.53 32.77 11.08
N VAL A 208 23.33 32.57 10.56
CA VAL A 208 22.43 31.51 11.03
C VAL A 208 23.07 30.14 10.77
N ARG A 209 23.66 29.91 9.59
CA ARG A 209 24.36 28.67 9.31
C ARG A 209 25.48 28.41 10.31
N MET A 210 26.36 29.39 10.55
CA MET A 210 27.47 29.25 11.52
C MET A 210 26.96 29.01 12.95
N LYS A 211 25.85 29.64 13.35
CA LYS A 211 25.19 29.39 14.63
C LYS A 211 24.84 27.92 14.79
N TRP A 212 24.16 27.31 13.78
CA TRP A 212 23.75 25.91 13.85
C TRP A 212 24.91 24.95 13.70
N GLN A 213 25.91 25.25 12.87
CA GLN A 213 27.16 24.47 12.78
C GLN A 213 27.94 24.48 14.09
N LYS A 214 27.91 25.56 14.87
CA LYS A 214 28.48 25.62 16.22
C LYS A 214 27.64 24.87 17.25
N GLN A 215 26.31 24.92 17.10
CA GLN A 215 25.38 24.24 17.99
C GLN A 215 25.52 22.71 17.87
N PHE A 216 25.54 22.16 16.68
CA PHE A 216 25.59 20.73 16.44
C PHE A 216 27.04 20.25 16.33
N LYS A 217 27.55 19.72 17.43
CA LYS A 217 28.91 19.12 17.46
C LYS A 217 28.92 17.73 16.82
N HIS A 218 27.78 17.00 16.88
CA HIS A 218 27.58 15.70 16.27
C HIS A 218 26.25 15.64 15.54
N ILE A 219 26.25 15.09 14.33
CA ILE A 219 25.07 14.87 13.51
C ILE A 219 24.95 13.39 13.24
N LEU A 220 23.80 12.80 13.59
CA LEU A 220 23.50 11.38 13.39
C LEU A 220 22.23 11.23 12.56
N ILE A 221 22.30 10.45 11.48
CA ILE A 221 21.17 10.26 10.57
C ILE A 221 20.90 8.76 10.42
N ASP A 222 19.68 8.35 10.73
CA ASP A 222 19.20 7.00 10.45
C ASP A 222 18.51 6.93 9.08
N GLU A 223 18.48 5.73 8.45
CA GLU A 223 17.89 5.47 7.13
C GLU A 223 18.37 6.45 6.04
N TYR A 224 19.68 6.72 6.00
CA TYR A 224 20.29 7.74 5.13
C TYR A 224 20.01 7.51 3.63
N GLN A 225 19.81 6.25 3.19
CA GLN A 225 19.45 5.89 1.82
C GLN A 225 18.09 6.41 1.37
N ASP A 226 17.21 6.81 2.29
CA ASP A 226 15.89 7.34 1.98
C ASP A 226 15.85 8.89 1.93
N THR A 227 17.01 9.56 2.03
CA THR A 227 17.06 11.02 2.00
C THR A 227 16.82 11.57 0.59
N ASN A 228 16.00 12.64 0.50
CA ASN A 228 15.80 13.40 -0.73
C ASN A 228 16.84 14.54 -0.88
N ALA A 229 16.81 15.23 -2.02
CA ALA A 229 17.77 16.31 -2.32
C ALA A 229 17.75 17.44 -1.27
N ALA A 230 16.59 17.85 -0.77
CA ALA A 230 16.47 18.91 0.23
C ALA A 230 17.10 18.49 1.57
N GLN A 231 16.79 17.27 2.05
CA GLN A 231 17.35 16.71 3.28
C GLN A 231 18.86 16.55 3.19
N TYR A 232 19.35 16.05 2.07
CA TYR A 232 20.79 15.94 1.81
C TYR A 232 21.49 17.30 1.85
N ASN A 233 20.92 18.34 1.24
CA ASN A 233 21.47 19.69 1.27
C ASN A 233 21.44 20.29 2.70
N ILE A 234 20.39 20.06 3.48
CA ILE A 234 20.34 20.47 4.90
C ILE A 234 21.52 19.87 5.65
N ILE A 235 21.76 18.56 5.50
CA ILE A 235 22.88 17.86 6.15
C ILE A 235 24.21 18.51 5.77
N LYS A 236 24.46 18.70 4.48
CA LYS A 236 25.71 19.31 3.98
C LYS A 236 25.95 20.73 4.52
N LEU A 237 24.89 21.53 4.66
CA LEU A 237 24.97 22.89 5.18
C LEU A 237 25.16 22.94 6.71
N LEU A 238 24.70 21.92 7.43
CA LEU A 238 24.82 21.85 8.90
C LEU A 238 26.16 21.24 9.37
N VAL A 239 26.80 20.42 8.55
CA VAL A 239 28.10 19.83 8.89
C VAL A 239 29.17 20.94 8.97
N ASN A 240 29.88 20.96 10.11
CA ASN A 240 30.98 21.90 10.37
C ASN A 240 32.35 21.36 9.96
N ASP A 241 33.41 22.15 10.13
CA ASP A 241 34.79 21.79 9.72
C ASP A 241 35.33 20.51 10.38
N LYS A 242 34.76 20.10 11.56
CA LYS A 242 35.16 18.84 12.22
C LYS A 242 34.54 17.60 11.57
N GLN A 243 33.53 17.80 10.75
CA GLN A 243 32.80 16.75 10.04
C GLN A 243 32.37 15.56 10.91
N ASN A 244 31.98 15.81 12.17
CA ASN A 244 31.47 14.75 13.05
C ASN A 244 30.05 14.36 12.65
N ILE A 245 29.94 13.74 11.51
CA ILE A 245 28.69 13.19 10.98
C ILE A 245 28.76 11.66 10.99
N CYS A 246 27.70 11.03 11.49
CA CYS A 246 27.53 9.58 11.41
C CYS A 246 26.20 9.26 10.74
N VAL A 247 26.24 8.61 9.61
CA VAL A 247 25.05 8.17 8.91
C VAL A 247 24.95 6.65 8.94
N VAL A 248 23.72 6.16 9.12
CA VAL A 248 23.43 4.73 9.10
C VAL A 248 22.41 4.49 7.98
N GLY A 249 22.64 3.46 7.20
CA GLY A 249 21.72 3.14 6.11
C GLY A 249 21.97 1.78 5.48
N ASP A 250 21.02 1.40 4.66
CA ASP A 250 21.03 0.18 3.86
C ASP A 250 20.52 0.49 2.44
N ASP A 251 21.44 0.64 1.50
CA ASP A 251 21.10 0.87 0.09
C ASP A 251 20.22 -0.24 -0.50
N TRP A 252 20.30 -1.47 0.04
CA TRP A 252 19.43 -2.58 -0.36
C TRP A 252 17.98 -2.43 0.11
N GLN A 253 17.69 -1.47 1.01
CA GLN A 253 16.35 -1.16 1.52
C GLN A 253 15.84 0.22 1.08
N SER A 254 16.43 0.83 0.06
CA SER A 254 15.92 2.07 -0.52
C SER A 254 14.73 1.77 -1.43
N ILE A 255 13.52 2.13 -0.98
CA ILE A 255 12.23 1.83 -1.63
C ILE A 255 11.28 3.03 -1.69
N TYR A 256 11.81 4.25 -1.61
CA TYR A 256 11.03 5.49 -1.58
C TYR A 256 11.44 6.48 -2.69
N SER A 257 11.94 6.01 -3.85
CA SER A 257 12.28 6.88 -4.97
C SER A 257 11.07 7.69 -5.45
N TRP A 258 9.88 7.10 -5.41
CA TRP A 258 8.63 7.76 -5.73
C TRP A 258 8.26 8.94 -4.79
N ARG A 259 8.96 9.08 -3.64
CA ARG A 259 8.92 10.23 -2.72
C ARG A 259 10.14 11.14 -2.88
N GLY A 260 10.93 10.97 -3.92
CA GLY A 260 12.13 11.74 -4.19
C GLY A 260 13.35 11.29 -3.40
N ALA A 261 13.34 10.11 -2.76
CA ALA A 261 14.54 9.56 -2.14
C ALA A 261 15.59 9.24 -3.20
N ASP A 262 16.84 9.59 -2.91
CA ASP A 262 17.98 9.33 -3.78
C ASP A 262 19.01 8.46 -3.04
N PHE A 263 18.97 7.16 -3.32
CA PHE A 263 19.89 6.21 -2.70
C PHE A 263 21.36 6.43 -3.11
N THR A 264 21.63 7.21 -4.16
CA THR A 264 23.01 7.56 -4.54
C THR A 264 23.69 8.41 -3.48
N ASN A 265 22.94 9.07 -2.60
CA ASN A 265 23.47 9.82 -1.46
C ASN A 265 24.35 8.94 -0.55
N ILE A 266 23.91 7.69 -0.25
CA ILE A 266 24.71 6.79 0.58
C ILE A 266 25.90 6.23 -0.19
N LEU A 267 25.77 5.97 -1.48
CA LEU A 267 26.87 5.49 -2.33
C LEU A 267 27.97 6.55 -2.51
N ASN A 268 27.58 7.82 -2.53
CA ASN A 268 28.48 8.96 -2.72
C ASN A 268 29.06 9.52 -1.42
N PHE A 269 28.74 8.96 -0.26
CA PHE A 269 29.12 9.52 1.04
C PHE A 269 30.64 9.72 1.20
N GLU A 270 31.46 8.76 0.81
CA GLU A 270 32.95 8.86 0.90
C GLU A 270 33.51 9.95 -0.03
N ARG A 271 32.84 10.17 -1.18
CA ARG A 271 33.23 11.26 -2.11
C ARG A 271 32.87 12.62 -1.50
N ASP A 272 31.74 12.73 -0.85
CA ASP A 272 31.21 13.98 -0.30
C ASP A 272 31.87 14.36 1.03
N PHE A 273 32.26 13.37 1.83
CA PHE A 273 32.92 13.52 3.11
C PHE A 273 34.27 12.80 3.10
N LYS A 274 35.32 13.53 2.67
CA LYS A 274 36.68 12.97 2.51
C LYS A 274 37.20 12.43 3.83
N GLY A 275 37.78 11.24 3.80
CA GLY A 275 38.33 10.58 4.99
C GLY A 275 37.23 9.86 5.82
N ALA A 276 36.08 9.65 5.25
CA ALA A 276 35.00 8.89 5.90
C ALA A 276 35.46 7.47 6.27
N LYS A 277 35.18 7.06 7.51
CA LYS A 277 35.34 5.67 7.94
C LYS A 277 34.07 4.91 7.62
N VAL A 278 34.19 3.85 6.80
CA VAL A 278 33.08 2.96 6.47
C VAL A 278 33.12 1.73 7.38
N ILE A 279 32.04 1.48 8.10
CA ILE A 279 31.88 0.32 8.99
C ILE A 279 30.70 -0.51 8.49
N LYS A 280 30.94 -1.80 8.20
CA LYS A 280 29.90 -2.72 7.72
C LYS A 280 29.32 -3.51 8.87
N LEU A 281 27.99 -3.45 9.05
CA LEU A 281 27.25 -4.31 9.98
C LEU A 281 26.63 -5.47 9.18
N GLU A 282 27.38 -6.58 9.10
CA GLU A 282 27.02 -7.75 8.27
C GLU A 282 26.36 -8.88 9.05
N GLN A 283 26.45 -8.89 10.39
CA GLN A 283 25.77 -9.87 11.22
C GLN A 283 24.30 -9.56 11.36
N ASN A 284 23.47 -10.47 10.88
CA ASN A 284 22.01 -10.41 11.02
C ASN A 284 21.56 -11.13 12.30
N TYR A 285 20.68 -10.48 13.06
CA TYR A 285 20.11 -10.99 14.32
C TYR A 285 18.62 -11.32 14.21
N ARG A 286 18.03 -11.17 13.01
CA ARG A 286 16.60 -11.31 12.79
C ARG A 286 16.24 -12.66 12.17
N SER A 287 16.82 -12.96 11.02
CA SER A 287 16.38 -14.03 10.13
C SER A 287 17.30 -15.25 10.19
N THR A 288 16.75 -16.41 9.89
CA THR A 288 17.50 -17.64 9.67
C THR A 288 18.29 -17.61 8.36
N GLY A 289 19.28 -18.51 8.21
CA GLY A 289 20.23 -18.52 7.10
C GLY A 289 19.57 -18.65 5.74
N ASN A 290 18.63 -19.60 5.56
CA ASN A 290 17.96 -19.82 4.28
C ASN A 290 17.19 -18.60 3.77
N ILE A 291 16.52 -17.85 4.68
CA ILE A 291 15.83 -16.60 4.34
C ILE A 291 16.84 -15.55 3.91
N LEU A 292 17.94 -15.43 4.66
CA LEU A 292 18.96 -14.43 4.42
C LEU A 292 19.68 -14.67 3.08
N ASP A 293 20.01 -15.92 2.79
CA ASP A 293 20.67 -16.33 1.55
C ASP A 293 19.77 -16.11 0.33
N ALA A 294 18.48 -16.52 0.41
CA ALA A 294 17.52 -16.29 -0.65
C ALA A 294 17.36 -14.79 -0.94
N ALA A 295 17.18 -13.96 0.11
CA ALA A 295 17.06 -12.52 -0.04
C ALA A 295 18.34 -11.88 -0.61
N SER A 296 19.52 -12.35 -0.16
CA SER A 296 20.83 -11.88 -0.66
C SER A 296 21.05 -12.24 -2.12
N ASN A 297 20.62 -13.42 -2.56
CA ASN A 297 20.70 -13.83 -3.96
C ASN A 297 19.80 -12.95 -4.87
N VAL A 298 18.60 -12.63 -4.41
CA VAL A 298 17.70 -11.72 -5.13
C VAL A 298 18.36 -10.35 -5.30
N ILE A 299 18.82 -9.72 -4.23
CA ILE A 299 19.37 -8.35 -4.30
C ILE A 299 20.73 -8.30 -5.01
N ALA A 300 21.45 -9.41 -5.05
CA ALA A 300 22.75 -9.51 -5.75
C ALA A 300 22.66 -9.22 -7.26
N LYS A 301 21.46 -9.33 -7.85
CA LYS A 301 21.20 -9.00 -9.26
C LYS A 301 21.12 -7.51 -9.56
N ASN A 302 21.03 -6.66 -8.56
CA ASN A 302 21.12 -5.20 -8.75
C ASN A 302 22.55 -4.79 -9.05
N THR A 303 22.70 -3.88 -10.01
CA THR A 303 24.02 -3.38 -10.45
C THR A 303 24.52 -2.25 -9.56
N GLN A 304 23.61 -1.36 -9.14
CA GLN A 304 23.93 -0.23 -8.27
C GLN A 304 23.66 -0.61 -6.80
N ARG A 305 24.69 -1.11 -6.14
CA ARG A 305 24.62 -1.51 -4.74
C ARG A 305 26.00 -1.50 -4.08
N THR A 306 26.02 -1.37 -2.76
CA THR A 306 27.22 -1.62 -1.96
C THR A 306 27.49 -3.11 -1.82
N ASP A 307 28.74 -3.49 -1.68
CA ASP A 307 29.13 -4.88 -1.46
C ASP A 307 29.09 -5.19 0.04
N LYS A 308 28.12 -6.03 0.45
CA LYS A 308 27.91 -6.54 1.83
C LYS A 308 27.68 -8.03 1.79
N LYS A 309 28.20 -8.76 2.77
CA LYS A 309 27.96 -10.20 2.92
C LYS A 309 27.27 -10.46 4.26
N LEU A 310 25.95 -10.60 4.22
CA LEU A 310 25.19 -10.86 5.42
C LEU A 310 25.37 -12.31 5.89
N TRP A 311 25.45 -12.49 7.21
CA TRP A 311 25.52 -13.81 7.84
C TRP A 311 24.77 -13.80 9.17
N THR A 312 24.38 -14.97 9.66
CA THR A 312 23.61 -15.13 10.91
C THR A 312 24.12 -16.29 11.74
N LEU A 313 23.91 -16.22 13.07
CA LEU A 313 24.13 -17.32 14.00
C LEU A 313 22.83 -18.12 14.27
N ALA A 314 21.69 -17.72 13.70
CA ALA A 314 20.40 -18.39 13.93
C ALA A 314 20.26 -19.74 13.22
N GLY A 315 21.36 -20.29 12.64
CA GLY A 315 21.32 -21.53 11.87
C GLY A 315 20.66 -21.39 10.50
N ALA A 316 20.56 -22.49 9.75
CA ALA A 316 19.95 -22.47 8.41
C ALA A 316 18.46 -22.14 8.45
N GLY A 317 17.73 -22.68 9.44
CA GLY A 317 16.28 -22.52 9.53
C GLY A 317 15.52 -23.33 8.48
N SER A 318 14.22 -23.08 8.36
CA SER A 318 13.37 -23.69 7.33
C SER A 318 13.73 -23.13 5.95
N PRO A 319 13.73 -23.94 4.90
CA PRO A 319 13.82 -23.46 3.52
C PRO A 319 12.67 -22.52 3.19
N VAL A 320 12.90 -21.58 2.29
CA VAL A 320 11.84 -20.68 1.78
C VAL A 320 10.83 -21.52 1.00
N GLN A 321 9.55 -21.41 1.36
CA GLN A 321 8.47 -22.16 0.73
C GLN A 321 7.90 -21.36 -0.44
N VAL A 322 7.84 -21.96 -1.62
CA VAL A 322 7.22 -21.36 -2.81
C VAL A 322 6.02 -22.20 -3.20
N HIS A 323 4.84 -21.59 -3.30
CA HIS A 323 3.58 -22.25 -3.60
C HIS A 323 3.03 -21.76 -4.93
N GLU A 324 2.87 -22.66 -5.88
CA GLU A 324 2.09 -22.46 -7.08
C GLU A 324 0.63 -22.85 -6.83
N LEU A 325 -0.32 -22.01 -7.23
CA LEU A 325 -1.74 -22.19 -6.99
C LEU A 325 -2.53 -21.85 -8.27
N PHE A 326 -3.79 -22.28 -8.34
CA PHE A 326 -4.57 -22.06 -9.55
C PHE A 326 -5.06 -20.61 -9.67
N ASP A 327 -5.56 -20.04 -8.57
CA ASP A 327 -6.10 -18.68 -8.55
C ASP A 327 -5.91 -17.98 -7.20
N GLU A 328 -6.29 -16.71 -7.16
CA GLU A 328 -6.20 -15.85 -5.98
C GLU A 328 -7.05 -16.30 -4.79
N SER A 329 -8.11 -17.06 -5.05
CA SER A 329 -8.97 -17.61 -3.99
C SER A 329 -8.29 -18.80 -3.32
N GLU A 330 -7.65 -19.68 -4.10
CA GLU A 330 -6.85 -20.77 -3.57
C GLU A 330 -5.63 -20.23 -2.80
N GLU A 331 -4.99 -19.17 -3.31
CA GLU A 331 -3.89 -18.48 -2.65
C GLU A 331 -4.31 -17.99 -1.25
N ALA A 332 -5.42 -17.27 -1.16
CA ALA A 332 -5.94 -16.76 0.11
C ALA A 332 -6.35 -17.89 1.08
N ASN A 333 -6.96 -18.95 0.56
CA ASN A 333 -7.35 -20.12 1.34
C ASN A 333 -6.14 -20.90 1.87
N LEU A 334 -5.07 -21.04 1.09
CA LEU A 334 -3.81 -21.66 1.54
C LEU A 334 -3.24 -20.88 2.73
N VAL A 335 -3.11 -19.56 2.59
CA VAL A 335 -2.59 -18.67 3.64
C VAL A 335 -3.43 -18.79 4.91
N ALA A 336 -4.74 -18.64 4.78
CA ALA A 336 -5.67 -18.69 5.91
C ALA A 336 -5.67 -20.06 6.60
N SER A 337 -5.68 -21.16 5.84
CA SER A 337 -5.65 -22.52 6.39
C SER A 337 -4.34 -22.83 7.11
N ARG A 338 -3.20 -22.40 6.58
CA ARG A 338 -1.89 -22.58 7.25
C ARG A 338 -1.84 -21.82 8.56
N ILE A 339 -2.27 -20.55 8.57
CA ILE A 339 -2.33 -19.75 9.80
C ILE A 339 -3.24 -20.42 10.82
N SER A 340 -4.46 -20.79 10.42
CA SER A 340 -5.43 -21.47 11.29
C SER A 340 -4.88 -22.78 11.86
N SER A 341 -4.21 -23.60 11.05
CA SER A 341 -3.59 -24.85 11.46
C SER A 341 -2.53 -24.64 12.55
N HIS A 342 -1.59 -23.71 12.32
CA HIS A 342 -0.51 -23.43 13.28
C HIS A 342 -1.04 -22.88 14.61
N VAL A 343 -2.10 -22.06 14.57
CA VAL A 343 -2.73 -21.53 15.77
C VAL A 343 -3.53 -22.61 16.51
N SER A 344 -4.26 -23.47 15.77
CA SER A 344 -5.09 -24.53 16.35
C SER A 344 -4.26 -25.57 17.14
N ILE A 345 -3.06 -25.89 16.67
CA ILE A 345 -2.15 -26.81 17.39
C ILE A 345 -1.33 -26.11 18.47
N GLY A 346 -1.53 -24.82 18.69
CA GLY A 346 -0.82 -24.04 19.71
C GLY A 346 0.64 -23.72 19.38
N ALA A 347 1.10 -23.96 18.13
CA ALA A 347 2.47 -23.69 17.72
C ALA A 347 2.77 -22.20 17.58
N ARG A 348 1.77 -21.40 17.22
CA ARG A 348 1.86 -19.96 16.95
C ARG A 348 0.62 -19.21 17.44
N LYS A 349 0.75 -17.87 17.58
CA LYS A 349 -0.36 -16.94 17.80
C LYS A 349 -0.68 -16.22 16.48
N PHE A 350 -1.89 -15.68 16.34
CA PHE A 350 -2.24 -14.89 15.15
C PHE A 350 -1.28 -13.71 14.91
N GLY A 351 -0.80 -13.05 15.98
CA GLY A 351 0.15 -11.93 15.87
C GLY A 351 1.55 -12.32 15.36
N ASP A 352 1.87 -13.62 15.30
CA ASP A 352 3.14 -14.10 14.75
C ASP A 352 3.18 -14.06 13.22
N PHE A 353 2.04 -13.84 12.56
CA PHE A 353 1.90 -13.90 11.12
C PHE A 353 1.73 -12.51 10.50
N ALA A 354 2.45 -12.29 9.40
CA ALA A 354 2.19 -11.19 8.48
C ALA A 354 1.96 -11.70 7.06
N VAL A 355 1.02 -11.09 6.35
CA VAL A 355 0.80 -11.32 4.92
C VAL A 355 1.08 -10.02 4.19
N LEU A 356 2.08 -10.06 3.32
CA LEU A 356 2.58 -8.91 2.57
C LEU A 356 2.15 -9.02 1.12
N TYR A 357 1.73 -7.91 0.55
CA TYR A 357 1.32 -7.80 -0.84
C TYR A 357 1.87 -6.54 -1.48
N ARG A 358 1.91 -6.50 -2.83
CA ARG A 358 2.45 -5.36 -3.57
C ARG A 358 1.44 -4.23 -3.69
N THR A 359 0.18 -4.54 -3.95
CA THR A 359 -0.90 -3.57 -4.11
C THR A 359 -2.04 -3.82 -3.12
N ASN A 360 -2.72 -2.73 -2.72
CA ASN A 360 -3.84 -2.83 -1.78
C ASN A 360 -5.01 -3.68 -2.31
N ALA A 361 -5.18 -3.78 -3.63
CA ALA A 361 -6.23 -4.58 -4.25
C ALA A 361 -6.15 -6.08 -3.86
N GLN A 362 -4.92 -6.60 -3.66
CA GLN A 362 -4.70 -8.00 -3.28
C GLN A 362 -5.24 -8.35 -1.89
N SER A 363 -5.45 -7.37 -1.00
CA SER A 363 -5.94 -7.67 0.36
C SER A 363 -7.36 -8.22 0.36
N TYR A 364 -8.16 -7.92 -0.66
CA TYR A 364 -9.59 -8.28 -0.68
C TYR A 364 -9.83 -9.80 -0.54
N THR A 365 -9.20 -10.62 -1.38
CA THR A 365 -9.34 -12.08 -1.32
C THR A 365 -8.83 -12.66 -0.01
N LEU A 366 -7.76 -12.09 0.55
CA LEU A 366 -7.24 -12.46 1.87
C LEU A 366 -8.21 -12.11 2.99
N GLU A 367 -8.76 -10.88 2.98
CA GLU A 367 -9.76 -10.42 3.96
C GLU A 367 -10.98 -11.35 3.95
N ARG A 368 -11.46 -11.72 2.75
CA ARG A 368 -12.58 -12.65 2.58
C ARG A 368 -12.30 -14.03 3.19
N ALA A 369 -11.15 -14.62 2.86
CA ALA A 369 -10.75 -15.92 3.40
C ALA A 369 -10.60 -15.89 4.93
N PHE A 370 -10.05 -14.81 5.49
CA PHE A 370 -9.89 -14.66 6.93
C PHE A 370 -11.22 -14.52 7.65
N ILE A 371 -12.18 -13.79 7.09
CA ILE A 371 -13.55 -13.68 7.63
C ILE A 371 -14.24 -15.03 7.62
N GLN A 372 -14.18 -15.78 6.51
CA GLN A 372 -14.78 -17.10 6.39
C GLN A 372 -14.24 -18.10 7.43
N LEU A 373 -12.93 -18.06 7.70
CA LEU A 373 -12.27 -18.90 8.70
C LEU A 373 -12.23 -18.28 10.10
N ARG A 374 -12.87 -17.12 10.31
CA ARG A 374 -12.90 -16.37 11.58
C ARG A 374 -11.51 -16.04 12.12
N ILE A 375 -10.56 -15.75 11.22
CA ILE A 375 -9.21 -15.35 11.59
C ILE A 375 -9.23 -13.85 11.89
N PRO A 376 -8.85 -13.41 13.11
CA PRO A 376 -8.75 -11.98 13.42
C PRO A 376 -7.58 -11.36 12.67
N TYR A 377 -7.80 -10.22 12.01
CA TYR A 377 -6.76 -9.52 11.25
C TYR A 377 -6.82 -8.01 11.42
N GLN A 378 -5.72 -7.35 11.10
CA GLN A 378 -5.61 -5.89 10.99
C GLN A 378 -4.88 -5.51 9.71
N ILE A 379 -5.18 -4.33 9.17
CA ILE A 379 -4.46 -3.77 8.01
C ILE A 379 -3.61 -2.59 8.49
N ILE A 380 -2.29 -2.66 8.23
CA ILE A 380 -1.37 -1.56 8.56
C ILE A 380 -1.10 -0.74 7.29
N GLY A 381 -1.19 0.59 7.40
CA GLY A 381 -0.94 1.51 6.29
C GLY A 381 -2.00 1.51 5.19
N GLY A 382 -3.14 0.90 5.45
CA GLY A 382 -4.26 0.81 4.53
C GLY A 382 -5.60 0.88 5.25
N VAL A 383 -6.67 0.82 4.45
CA VAL A 383 -8.06 0.75 4.91
C VAL A 383 -8.64 -0.58 4.43
N ARG A 384 -9.51 -1.20 5.22
CA ARG A 384 -10.22 -2.43 4.81
C ARG A 384 -10.87 -2.21 3.44
N PHE A 385 -10.95 -3.26 2.63
CA PHE A 385 -11.41 -3.15 1.26
C PHE A 385 -12.76 -2.42 1.13
N TYR A 386 -13.77 -2.86 1.87
CA TYR A 386 -15.10 -2.23 1.83
C TYR A 386 -15.19 -0.87 2.55
N ASP A 387 -14.14 -0.47 3.27
CA ASP A 387 -14.04 0.86 3.88
C ASP A 387 -13.37 1.89 2.96
N ARG A 388 -12.76 1.46 1.85
CA ARG A 388 -12.12 2.35 0.87
C ARG A 388 -13.15 3.27 0.24
N LYS A 389 -12.73 4.50 -0.01
CA LYS A 389 -13.63 5.57 -0.48
C LYS A 389 -14.34 5.19 -1.77
N GLU A 390 -13.60 4.74 -2.77
CA GLU A 390 -14.10 4.36 -4.09
C GLU A 390 -15.08 3.19 -4.02
N ILE A 391 -14.84 2.24 -3.13
CA ILE A 391 -15.71 1.09 -2.91
C ILE A 391 -16.99 1.53 -2.22
N LYS A 392 -16.88 2.30 -1.13
CA LYS A 392 -18.05 2.86 -0.43
C LYS A 392 -18.92 3.74 -1.33
N ASP A 393 -18.32 4.45 -2.26
CA ASP A 393 -19.06 5.29 -3.21
C ASP A 393 -19.91 4.39 -4.15
N ILE A 394 -19.31 3.34 -4.74
CA ILE A 394 -20.04 2.41 -5.62
C ILE A 394 -21.12 1.66 -4.86
N ILE A 395 -20.81 1.15 -3.66
CA ILE A 395 -21.81 0.47 -2.81
C ILE A 395 -22.97 1.41 -2.45
N ALA A 396 -22.69 2.69 -2.17
CA ALA A 396 -23.75 3.66 -1.91
C ALA A 396 -24.65 3.89 -3.13
N TYR A 397 -24.08 3.91 -4.34
CA TYR A 397 -24.87 3.93 -5.58
C TYR A 397 -25.79 2.70 -5.69
N LEU A 398 -25.25 1.51 -5.47
CA LEU A 398 -26.01 0.26 -5.56
C LEU A 398 -27.12 0.19 -4.50
N ARG A 399 -26.80 0.60 -3.25
CA ARG A 399 -27.78 0.67 -2.16
C ARG A 399 -28.93 1.61 -2.48
N LEU A 400 -28.65 2.79 -3.03
CA LEU A 400 -29.68 3.73 -3.42
C LEU A 400 -30.55 3.20 -4.56
N VAL A 401 -29.98 2.52 -5.54
CA VAL A 401 -30.74 1.89 -6.64
C VAL A 401 -31.63 0.78 -6.12
N TYR A 402 -31.15 -0.05 -5.18
CA TYR A 402 -31.91 -1.13 -4.56
C TYR A 402 -32.97 -0.60 -3.57
N GLN A 403 -32.58 0.38 -2.73
CA GLN A 403 -33.48 1.00 -1.75
C GLN A 403 -33.55 2.52 -1.98
N PRO A 404 -34.49 2.98 -2.82
CA PRO A 404 -34.59 4.39 -3.22
C PRO A 404 -34.95 5.37 -2.10
N GLN A 405 -35.18 4.88 -0.86
CA GLN A 405 -35.41 5.71 0.33
C GLN A 405 -34.11 6.01 1.11
N ASP A 406 -32.97 5.42 0.71
CA ASP A 406 -31.70 5.55 1.45
C ASP A 406 -31.07 6.93 1.27
N ARG A 407 -31.39 7.84 2.20
CA ARG A 407 -30.87 9.21 2.25
C ARG A 407 -29.36 9.27 2.50
N MET A 408 -28.83 8.32 3.29
CA MET A 408 -27.40 8.31 3.61
C MET A 408 -26.57 8.00 2.36
N SER A 409 -26.96 6.96 1.61
CA SER A 409 -26.34 6.62 0.34
C SER A 409 -26.46 7.77 -0.67
N PHE A 410 -27.63 8.41 -0.79
CA PHE A 410 -27.78 9.56 -1.68
C PHE A 410 -26.91 10.74 -1.25
N SER A 411 -26.86 11.07 0.03
CA SER A 411 -26.01 12.17 0.54
C SER A 411 -24.55 11.96 0.18
N ARG A 412 -24.08 10.73 0.22
CA ARG A 412 -22.72 10.37 -0.13
C ARG A 412 -22.43 10.59 -1.61
N ILE A 413 -23.31 10.15 -2.51
CA ILE A 413 -23.06 10.12 -3.95
C ILE A 413 -23.55 11.34 -4.73
N ALA A 414 -24.37 12.19 -4.15
CA ALA A 414 -25.00 13.30 -4.85
C ALA A 414 -24.00 14.20 -5.60
N ASN A 415 -22.84 14.46 -5.00
CA ASN A 415 -21.76 15.25 -5.60
C ASN A 415 -20.48 14.45 -5.89
N VAL A 416 -20.58 13.14 -6.07
CA VAL A 416 -19.46 12.24 -6.39
C VAL A 416 -19.83 11.40 -7.61
N PRO A 417 -19.21 11.59 -8.79
CA PRO A 417 -18.28 12.68 -9.18
C PRO A 417 -18.84 14.10 -8.98
N VAL A 418 -17.97 15.10 -9.02
CA VAL A 418 -18.35 16.50 -8.75
C VAL A 418 -19.39 17.02 -9.76
N ARG A 419 -20.58 17.40 -9.26
CA ARG A 419 -21.73 17.89 -10.04
C ARG A 419 -22.19 19.29 -9.68
N GLY A 420 -21.50 19.93 -8.73
CA GLY A 420 -21.88 21.25 -8.22
C GLY A 420 -23.11 21.22 -7.29
N ILE A 421 -23.39 20.07 -6.69
CA ILE A 421 -24.47 19.90 -5.71
C ILE A 421 -23.88 20.12 -4.31
N GLY A 422 -24.11 21.29 -3.73
CA GLY A 422 -23.67 21.62 -2.38
C GLY A 422 -24.66 21.17 -1.30
N SER A 423 -24.24 21.23 -0.03
CA SER A 423 -25.05 20.83 1.14
C SER A 423 -26.39 21.53 1.20
N THR A 424 -26.42 22.84 0.97
CA THR A 424 -27.66 23.62 0.95
C THR A 424 -28.65 23.18 -0.13
N SER A 425 -28.18 22.77 -1.30
CA SER A 425 -29.03 22.24 -2.38
C SER A 425 -29.59 20.87 -2.00
N LEU A 426 -28.77 20.06 -1.33
CA LEU A 426 -29.15 18.72 -0.86
C LEU A 426 -30.20 18.82 0.27
N GLU A 427 -30.03 19.70 1.23
CA GLU A 427 -31.01 19.96 2.30
C GLU A 427 -32.36 20.40 1.74
N LYS A 428 -32.36 21.36 0.79
CA LYS A 428 -33.57 21.80 0.10
C LYS A 428 -34.26 20.68 -0.68
N PHE A 429 -33.45 19.83 -1.32
CA PHE A 429 -33.98 18.64 -2.01
C PHE A 429 -34.69 17.69 -1.04
N PHE A 430 -34.07 17.34 0.09
CA PHE A 430 -34.67 16.46 1.09
C PHE A 430 -35.94 17.04 1.71
N LEU A 431 -35.98 18.35 1.95
CA LEU A 431 -37.17 19.03 2.46
C LEU A 431 -38.34 18.89 1.48
N TRP A 432 -38.11 19.16 0.20
CA TRP A 432 -39.13 19.01 -0.84
C TRP A 432 -39.53 17.55 -1.07
N GLN A 433 -38.55 16.63 -1.14
CA GLN A 433 -38.78 15.20 -1.33
C GLN A 433 -39.66 14.61 -0.21
N SER A 434 -39.45 15.04 1.05
CA SER A 434 -40.27 14.57 2.18
C SER A 434 -41.73 14.97 2.05
N GLY A 435 -42.01 16.12 1.43
CA GLY A 435 -43.38 16.60 1.21
C GLY A 435 -44.06 16.01 -0.04
N SER A 436 -43.26 15.48 -0.99
CA SER A 436 -43.76 14.99 -2.28
C SER A 436 -44.30 13.55 -2.23
N GLY A 437 -43.98 12.76 -1.19
CA GLY A 437 -44.31 11.34 -1.10
C GLY A 437 -43.55 10.43 -2.08
N LEU A 438 -42.62 10.99 -2.86
CA LEU A 438 -41.79 10.25 -3.84
C LEU A 438 -40.55 9.64 -3.17
N ASP A 439 -40.09 8.50 -3.66
CA ASP A 439 -38.71 8.05 -3.39
C ASP A 439 -37.67 8.97 -4.01
N ILE A 440 -36.41 8.85 -3.58
CA ILE A 440 -35.34 9.77 -4.00
C ILE A 440 -35.12 9.75 -5.52
N ILE A 441 -35.09 8.57 -6.15
CA ILE A 441 -34.84 8.44 -7.60
C ILE A 441 -36.01 9.05 -8.39
N SER A 442 -37.24 8.77 -7.97
CA SER A 442 -38.43 9.37 -8.58
C SER A 442 -38.50 10.88 -8.34
N ALA A 443 -38.13 11.35 -7.16
CA ALA A 443 -38.06 12.76 -6.83
C ALA A 443 -37.03 13.51 -7.72
N LEU A 444 -35.83 12.92 -7.90
CA LEU A 444 -34.80 13.46 -8.79
C LEU A 444 -35.29 13.60 -10.24
N ALA A 445 -36.08 12.64 -10.72
CA ALA A 445 -36.64 12.69 -12.07
C ALA A 445 -37.76 13.75 -12.22
N ASN A 446 -38.41 14.16 -11.11
CA ASN A 446 -39.54 15.07 -11.10
C ASN A 446 -39.22 16.46 -10.51
N LEU A 447 -37.95 16.88 -10.50
CA LEU A 447 -37.50 18.13 -9.93
C LEU A 447 -38.09 19.38 -10.61
N ASP A 448 -38.68 19.25 -11.80
CA ASP A 448 -39.36 20.35 -12.47
C ASP A 448 -40.55 20.90 -11.68
N GLN A 449 -41.09 20.11 -10.76
CA GLN A 449 -42.20 20.48 -9.89
C GLN A 449 -41.81 21.43 -8.72
N THR A 450 -40.53 21.74 -8.55
CA THR A 450 -40.07 22.64 -7.46
C THR A 450 -39.15 23.74 -7.96
N ASN A 451 -39.23 24.93 -7.31
CA ASN A 451 -38.34 26.07 -7.53
C ASN A 451 -37.41 26.37 -6.35
N ILE A 452 -37.35 25.48 -5.36
CA ILE A 452 -36.56 25.69 -4.12
C ILE A 452 -35.06 25.53 -4.38
N ILE A 453 -34.69 24.77 -5.43
CA ILE A 453 -33.33 24.43 -5.80
C ILE A 453 -32.88 25.29 -6.96
N THR A 454 -31.60 25.72 -6.98
CA THR A 454 -31.05 26.53 -8.08
C THR A 454 -31.08 25.75 -9.41
N ALA A 455 -31.28 26.46 -10.52
CA ALA A 455 -31.41 25.84 -11.85
C ALA A 455 -30.24 24.90 -12.20
N ARG A 456 -29.01 25.28 -11.85
CA ARG A 456 -27.81 24.47 -12.09
C ARG A 456 -27.82 23.17 -11.28
N ALA A 457 -28.11 23.24 -9.99
CA ALA A 457 -28.16 22.06 -9.12
C ALA A 457 -29.35 21.15 -9.50
N LYS A 458 -30.49 21.74 -9.89
CA LYS A 458 -31.68 21.06 -10.39
C LYS A 458 -31.37 20.21 -11.63
N GLN A 459 -30.70 20.81 -12.61
CA GLN A 459 -30.26 20.11 -13.84
C GLN A 459 -29.35 18.91 -13.50
N SER A 460 -28.30 19.14 -12.67
CA SER A 460 -27.36 18.09 -12.27
C SER A 460 -28.04 16.95 -11.49
N MET A 461 -28.97 17.28 -10.61
CA MET A 461 -29.74 16.28 -9.86
C MET A 461 -30.69 15.50 -10.77
N SER A 462 -31.40 16.18 -11.71
CA SER A 462 -32.29 15.53 -12.67
C SER A 462 -31.54 14.56 -13.59
N ASP A 463 -30.35 14.96 -14.07
CA ASP A 463 -29.50 14.11 -14.91
C ASP A 463 -29.02 12.87 -14.10
N LEU A 464 -28.65 13.03 -12.85
CA LEU A 464 -28.32 11.92 -11.97
C LEU A 464 -29.53 11.00 -11.78
N GLY A 465 -30.70 11.54 -11.52
CA GLY A 465 -31.95 10.77 -11.37
C GLY A 465 -32.26 9.91 -12.59
N LYS A 466 -32.14 10.47 -13.82
CA LYS A 466 -32.32 9.72 -15.08
C LYS A 466 -31.35 8.55 -15.18
N LYS A 467 -30.06 8.77 -14.86
CA LYS A 467 -29.01 7.73 -14.88
C LYS A 467 -29.32 6.61 -13.88
N LEU A 468 -29.69 6.97 -12.64
CA LEU A 468 -30.06 5.99 -11.61
C LEU A 468 -31.30 5.19 -12.00
N LYS A 469 -32.28 5.81 -12.63
CA LYS A 469 -33.50 5.13 -13.11
C LYS A 469 -33.19 4.07 -14.18
N ILE A 470 -32.21 4.31 -15.05
CA ILE A 470 -31.74 3.31 -16.02
C ILE A 470 -31.16 2.09 -15.28
N VAL A 471 -30.29 2.31 -14.30
CA VAL A 471 -29.69 1.21 -13.53
C VAL A 471 -30.77 0.49 -12.72
N GLN A 472 -31.73 1.21 -12.13
CA GLN A 472 -32.86 0.65 -11.39
C GLN A 472 -33.73 -0.27 -12.27
N SER A 473 -33.97 0.09 -13.53
CA SER A 473 -34.75 -0.77 -14.45
C SER A 473 -34.07 -2.09 -14.82
N MET A 474 -32.77 -2.23 -14.52
CA MET A 474 -32.01 -3.45 -14.77
C MET A 474 -31.98 -4.41 -13.57
N LEU A 475 -32.51 -4.03 -12.40
CA LEU A 475 -32.37 -4.80 -11.14
C LEU A 475 -32.87 -6.25 -11.24
N GLU A 476 -33.94 -6.52 -12.00
CA GLU A 476 -34.52 -7.85 -12.13
C GLU A 476 -33.80 -8.75 -13.15
N THR A 477 -33.00 -8.17 -14.02
CA THR A 477 -32.47 -8.90 -15.19
C THR A 477 -30.94 -8.93 -15.25
N ALA A 478 -30.26 -7.98 -14.60
CA ALA A 478 -28.82 -7.84 -14.64
C ALA A 478 -28.15 -8.37 -13.37
N SER A 479 -26.97 -8.98 -13.53
CA SER A 479 -26.09 -9.36 -12.44
C SER A 479 -25.53 -8.13 -11.71
N PRO A 480 -25.07 -8.26 -10.44
CA PRO A 480 -24.42 -7.17 -9.72
C PRO A 480 -23.24 -6.55 -10.49
N LYS A 481 -22.44 -7.37 -11.19
CA LYS A 481 -21.36 -6.91 -12.06
C LYS A 481 -21.85 -5.99 -13.16
N GLU A 482 -22.88 -6.40 -13.91
CA GLU A 482 -23.45 -5.59 -15.01
C GLU A 482 -24.05 -4.28 -14.50
N LEU A 483 -24.64 -4.28 -13.30
CA LEU A 483 -25.16 -3.08 -12.67
C LEU A 483 -23.99 -2.10 -12.32
N ILE A 484 -22.89 -2.60 -11.77
CA ILE A 484 -21.71 -1.79 -11.46
C ILE A 484 -21.11 -1.23 -12.75
N GLU A 485 -20.88 -2.05 -13.77
CA GLU A 485 -20.33 -1.61 -15.06
C GLU A 485 -21.20 -0.52 -15.70
N LYS A 486 -22.51 -0.71 -15.69
CA LYS A 486 -23.46 0.29 -16.19
C LYS A 486 -23.41 1.59 -15.41
N LEU A 487 -23.35 1.49 -14.09
CA LEU A 487 -23.24 2.64 -13.19
C LEU A 487 -21.96 3.43 -13.44
N LEU A 488 -20.80 2.76 -13.50
CA LEU A 488 -19.50 3.38 -13.79
C LEU A 488 -19.55 4.15 -15.11
N SER A 489 -20.06 3.51 -16.17
CA SER A 489 -20.19 4.11 -17.50
C SER A 489 -21.11 5.34 -17.50
N LEU A 490 -22.29 5.27 -16.87
CA LEU A 490 -23.25 6.38 -16.85
C LEU A 490 -22.78 7.57 -16.03
N THR A 491 -22.08 7.31 -14.91
CA THR A 491 -21.68 8.36 -13.97
C THR A 491 -20.36 9.03 -14.30
N GLY A 492 -19.51 8.41 -15.14
CA GLY A 492 -18.14 8.85 -15.38
C GLY A 492 -17.25 8.71 -14.14
N TYR A 493 -17.49 7.66 -13.35
CA TYR A 493 -16.79 7.49 -12.08
C TYR A 493 -15.32 7.07 -12.28
N LEU A 494 -15.02 6.26 -13.32
CA LEU A 494 -13.65 5.86 -13.62
C LEU A 494 -12.79 7.07 -14.00
N GLU A 495 -13.32 7.96 -14.85
CA GLU A 495 -12.64 9.21 -15.23
C GLU A 495 -12.45 10.14 -14.02
N TYR A 496 -13.37 10.10 -13.07
CA TYR A 496 -13.25 10.88 -11.84
C TYR A 496 -12.11 10.41 -10.95
N ILE A 497 -11.91 9.10 -10.78
CA ILE A 497 -10.83 8.53 -9.96
C ILE A 497 -9.47 8.53 -10.67
N ALA A 498 -9.45 8.53 -12.00
CA ALA A 498 -8.26 8.69 -12.83
C ALA A 498 -7.77 10.15 -12.79
N ASP A 499 -7.33 10.60 -11.60
CA ASP A 499 -6.99 11.99 -11.30
C ASP A 499 -5.50 12.34 -11.53
N GLY A 500 -4.73 11.39 -12.11
CA GLY A 500 -3.31 11.57 -12.42
C GLY A 500 -2.38 11.47 -11.19
N THR A 501 -2.90 11.02 -10.04
CA THR A 501 -2.08 10.74 -8.86
C THR A 501 -1.53 9.31 -8.90
N PRO A 502 -0.42 9.00 -8.21
CA PRO A 502 0.08 7.62 -8.09
C PRO A 502 -0.94 6.62 -7.54
N GLN A 503 -1.91 7.10 -6.73
CA GLN A 503 -2.96 6.27 -6.14
C GLN A 503 -4.14 6.01 -7.09
N ALA A 504 -4.19 6.62 -8.26
CA ALA A 504 -5.28 6.42 -9.23
C ALA A 504 -5.35 4.97 -9.71
N GLU A 505 -4.20 4.36 -10.00
CA GLU A 505 -4.10 2.95 -10.40
C GLU A 505 -4.59 2.00 -9.30
N ASP A 506 -4.22 2.26 -8.04
CA ASP A 506 -4.70 1.46 -6.89
C ASP A 506 -6.22 1.52 -6.76
N ARG A 507 -6.84 2.71 -6.96
CA ARG A 507 -8.31 2.86 -6.92
C ARG A 507 -9.00 2.14 -8.08
N GLU A 508 -8.41 2.19 -9.26
CA GLU A 508 -8.93 1.46 -10.42
C GLU A 508 -8.82 -0.05 -10.20
N ALA A 509 -7.70 -0.54 -9.69
CA ALA A 509 -7.50 -1.93 -9.31
C ALA A 509 -8.50 -2.39 -8.23
N ASN A 510 -8.83 -1.53 -7.25
CA ASN A 510 -9.85 -1.80 -6.24
C ASN A 510 -11.24 -1.99 -6.87
N ILE A 511 -11.61 -1.15 -7.83
CA ILE A 511 -12.87 -1.31 -8.59
C ILE A 511 -12.86 -2.61 -9.41
N GLY A 512 -11.73 -2.95 -10.04
CA GLY A 512 -11.56 -4.23 -10.72
C GLY A 512 -11.80 -5.43 -9.80
N SER A 513 -11.28 -5.36 -8.57
CA SER A 513 -11.52 -6.39 -7.54
C SER A 513 -12.99 -6.47 -7.13
N LEU A 514 -13.67 -5.31 -7.00
CA LEU A 514 -15.11 -5.26 -6.70
C LEU A 514 -15.95 -5.89 -7.82
N LEU A 515 -15.62 -5.62 -9.08
CA LEU A 515 -16.27 -6.22 -10.25
C LEU A 515 -16.10 -7.75 -10.28
N SER A 516 -14.90 -8.22 -9.93
CA SER A 516 -14.59 -9.64 -9.85
C SER A 516 -15.38 -10.33 -8.75
N ASP A 517 -15.54 -9.68 -7.60
CA ASP A 517 -16.37 -10.19 -6.51
C ASP A 517 -17.86 -10.22 -6.90
N ALA A 518 -18.37 -9.12 -7.42
CA ALA A 518 -19.76 -8.99 -7.84
C ALA A 518 -20.20 -10.04 -8.88
N GLN A 519 -19.25 -10.58 -9.67
CA GLN A 519 -19.52 -11.66 -10.63
C GLN A 519 -19.95 -12.98 -9.97
N ASN A 520 -19.58 -13.19 -8.71
CA ASN A 520 -19.90 -14.44 -8.00
C ASN A 520 -21.32 -14.46 -7.44
N PHE A 521 -22.08 -13.39 -7.57
CA PHE A 521 -23.44 -13.25 -7.02
C PHE A 521 -24.48 -13.22 -8.13
N ALA A 522 -25.57 -13.97 -7.91
CA ALA A 522 -26.69 -14.03 -8.85
C ALA A 522 -27.62 -12.80 -8.74
N SER A 523 -27.68 -12.18 -7.54
CA SER A 523 -28.59 -11.05 -7.29
C SER A 523 -27.91 -9.91 -6.52
N LEU A 524 -28.40 -8.68 -6.70
CA LEU A 524 -27.90 -7.52 -5.96
C LEU A 524 -28.15 -7.60 -4.45
N PRO A 525 -29.31 -8.09 -3.95
CA PRO A 525 -29.51 -8.28 -2.52
C PRO A 525 -28.47 -9.17 -1.86
N ASP A 526 -28.16 -10.34 -2.46
CA ASP A 526 -27.17 -11.27 -1.92
C ASP A 526 -25.78 -10.63 -1.85
N PHE A 527 -25.41 -9.87 -2.89
CA PHE A 527 -24.14 -9.13 -2.90
C PHE A 527 -24.09 -8.06 -1.80
N LEU A 528 -25.15 -7.26 -1.62
CA LEU A 528 -25.18 -6.21 -0.60
C LEU A 528 -25.23 -6.77 0.83
N GLU A 529 -25.81 -7.95 1.04
CA GLU A 529 -25.79 -8.66 2.32
C GLU A 529 -24.37 -9.12 2.67
N GLU A 530 -23.65 -9.75 1.74
CA GLU A 530 -22.26 -10.15 1.93
C GLU A 530 -21.38 -8.94 2.26
N VAL A 531 -21.51 -7.84 1.51
CA VAL A 531 -20.81 -6.58 1.78
C VAL A 531 -21.06 -6.07 3.21
N ALA A 532 -22.31 -6.16 3.69
CA ALA A 532 -22.64 -5.72 5.04
C ALA A 532 -22.02 -6.60 6.11
N LEU A 533 -21.98 -7.92 5.90
CA LEU A 533 -21.33 -8.87 6.80
C LEU A 533 -19.83 -8.65 6.87
N MET A 534 -19.17 -8.42 5.73
CA MET A 534 -17.72 -8.18 5.67
C MET A 534 -17.32 -6.86 6.32
N SER A 535 -18.15 -5.82 6.27
CA SER A 535 -17.85 -4.52 6.89
C SER A 535 -18.00 -4.52 8.41
N SER A 536 -18.73 -5.49 8.99
CA SER A 536 -19.05 -5.56 10.44
C SER A 536 -18.08 -6.44 11.27
N ALA A 537 -17.07 -7.07 10.66
CA ALA A 537 -16.14 -7.97 11.35
C ALA A 537 -15.37 -7.28 12.50
N ASP A 538 -15.55 -7.81 13.71
CA ASP A 538 -15.20 -7.22 15.01
C ASP A 538 -13.68 -7.04 15.29
N THR A 539 -13.38 -6.02 16.12
CA THR A 539 -12.03 -5.63 16.55
C THR A 539 -11.67 -6.28 17.87
N SER A 540 -10.83 -7.34 17.84
CA SER A 540 -10.10 -7.85 19.01
C SER A 540 -8.82 -7.02 19.29
N SER A 541 -8.15 -7.24 20.44
CA SER A 541 -6.90 -6.54 20.82
C SER A 541 -5.76 -6.77 19.81
N ASP A 542 -4.87 -5.77 19.61
CA ASP A 542 -3.84 -5.73 18.55
C ASP A 542 -2.86 -6.92 18.54
N ASP A 543 -2.48 -7.45 19.70
CA ASP A 543 -1.47 -8.53 19.81
C ASP A 543 -1.98 -9.92 19.40
N GLN A 544 -3.25 -10.04 19.01
CA GLN A 544 -3.89 -11.31 18.65
C GLN A 544 -4.41 -11.35 17.21
N LYS A 545 -3.88 -10.50 16.36
CA LYS A 545 -4.36 -10.36 14.98
C LYS A 545 -3.26 -10.65 13.97
N VAL A 546 -3.63 -11.33 12.87
CA VAL A 546 -2.76 -11.43 11.68
C VAL A 546 -2.59 -10.04 11.07
N THR A 547 -1.38 -9.69 10.69
CA THR A 547 -1.11 -8.39 10.10
C THR A 547 -1.07 -8.48 8.57
N LEU A 548 -1.96 -7.73 7.92
CA LEU A 548 -2.02 -7.53 6.48
C LEU A 548 -1.42 -6.17 6.13
N MET A 549 -0.50 -6.10 5.16
CA MET A 549 0.08 -4.81 4.74
C MET A 549 0.75 -4.90 3.37
N THR A 550 1.01 -3.74 2.76
CA THR A 550 1.86 -3.69 1.58
C THR A 550 3.32 -3.93 1.94
N LEU A 551 4.11 -4.41 0.97
CA LEU A 551 5.57 -4.57 1.12
C LEU A 551 6.26 -3.27 1.59
N HIS A 552 5.80 -2.10 1.12
CA HIS A 552 6.33 -0.80 1.55
C HIS A 552 6.04 -0.50 3.03
N ALA A 553 4.83 -0.83 3.51
CA ALA A 553 4.46 -0.61 4.90
C ALA A 553 5.19 -1.54 5.87
N ALA A 554 5.72 -2.66 5.37
CA ALA A 554 6.45 -3.64 6.16
C ALA A 554 7.87 -3.19 6.55
N LYS A 555 8.41 -2.11 5.94
CA LYS A 555 9.73 -1.58 6.28
C LYS A 555 9.79 -1.19 7.75
N GLY A 556 10.82 -1.67 8.46
CA GLY A 556 11.00 -1.44 9.91
C GLY A 556 10.30 -2.44 10.83
N LEU A 557 9.40 -3.27 10.31
CA LEU A 557 8.71 -4.31 11.07
C LEU A 557 9.41 -5.68 10.92
N GLU A 558 8.98 -6.67 11.76
CA GLU A 558 9.48 -8.04 11.68
C GLU A 558 8.47 -9.02 12.32
N PHE A 559 8.37 -10.22 11.77
CA PHE A 559 7.41 -11.22 12.19
C PHE A 559 8.04 -12.62 12.17
N PRO A 560 7.65 -13.54 13.07
CA PRO A 560 8.10 -14.93 13.03
C PRO A 560 7.84 -15.60 11.68
N VAL A 561 6.63 -15.44 11.12
CA VAL A 561 6.20 -16.05 9.85
C VAL A 561 5.69 -14.97 8.91
N VAL A 562 6.21 -14.96 7.68
CA VAL A 562 5.80 -14.02 6.64
C VAL A 562 5.33 -14.75 5.40
N PHE A 563 4.17 -14.37 4.90
CA PHE A 563 3.67 -14.70 3.56
C PHE A 563 3.86 -13.50 2.65
N ILE A 564 4.38 -13.70 1.44
CA ILE A 564 4.39 -12.71 0.36
C ILE A 564 3.54 -13.29 -0.77
N VAL A 565 2.41 -12.66 -1.06
CA VAL A 565 1.43 -13.13 -2.04
C VAL A 565 1.53 -12.40 -3.37
N GLY A 566 1.19 -13.11 -4.46
CA GLY A 566 1.22 -12.54 -5.81
C GLY A 566 2.63 -12.26 -6.31
N VAL A 567 3.56 -13.20 -6.12
CA VAL A 567 4.94 -13.09 -6.62
C VAL A 567 4.97 -13.44 -8.11
N GLU A 568 4.43 -12.53 -8.92
CA GLU A 568 4.15 -12.67 -10.35
C GLU A 568 4.67 -11.48 -11.14
N GLU A 569 5.11 -11.70 -12.39
CA GLU A 569 5.43 -10.62 -13.33
C GLU A 569 4.18 -9.73 -13.55
N GLY A 570 4.39 -8.40 -13.49
CA GLY A 570 3.31 -7.42 -13.56
C GLY A 570 2.70 -7.05 -12.20
N ILE A 571 2.98 -7.84 -11.13
CA ILE A 571 2.58 -7.55 -9.75
C ILE A 571 3.82 -7.29 -8.88
N LEU A 572 4.71 -8.26 -8.75
CA LEU A 572 6.00 -8.16 -8.08
C LEU A 572 7.07 -8.90 -8.90
N PRO A 573 7.80 -8.20 -9.79
CA PRO A 573 7.85 -6.74 -10.00
C PRO A 573 6.56 -6.17 -10.61
N HIS A 574 6.28 -4.91 -10.28
CA HIS A 574 5.11 -4.20 -10.79
C HIS A 574 5.22 -3.93 -12.30
N ALA A 575 4.10 -3.87 -13.03
CA ALA A 575 4.07 -3.67 -14.49
C ALA A 575 4.80 -2.40 -14.97
N ARG A 576 4.91 -1.38 -14.14
CA ARG A 576 5.65 -0.14 -14.45
C ARG A 576 7.10 -0.35 -14.85
N VAL A 577 7.74 -1.45 -14.41
CA VAL A 577 9.12 -1.75 -14.79
C VAL A 577 9.30 -1.92 -16.30
N TYR A 578 8.24 -2.28 -17.04
CA TYR A 578 8.29 -2.44 -18.48
C TYR A 578 8.42 -1.09 -19.23
N GLU A 579 7.92 -0.01 -18.62
CA GLU A 579 7.97 1.35 -19.18
C GLU A 579 9.17 2.15 -18.64
N ALA A 580 9.44 2.05 -17.32
CA ALA A 580 10.44 2.85 -16.64
C ALA A 580 11.87 2.25 -16.67
N GLY A 581 12.02 0.97 -17.04
CA GLY A 581 13.31 0.33 -17.28
C GLY A 581 14.03 -0.21 -16.03
N LEU A 582 15.36 -0.33 -16.13
CA LEU A 582 16.20 -1.05 -15.15
C LEU A 582 16.19 -0.46 -13.75
N SER A 583 16.12 0.86 -13.60
CA SER A 583 16.13 1.50 -12.28
C SER A 583 14.90 1.14 -11.45
N GLU A 584 13.72 1.08 -12.09
CA GLU A 584 12.48 0.67 -11.44
C GLU A 584 12.50 -0.81 -11.08
N LEU A 585 13.05 -1.67 -11.97
CA LEU A 585 13.23 -3.09 -11.67
C LEU A 585 14.15 -3.31 -10.46
N GLU A 586 15.23 -2.53 -10.36
CA GLU A 586 16.12 -2.59 -9.20
C GLU A 586 15.43 -2.13 -7.91
N GLU A 587 14.52 -1.16 -7.97
CA GLU A 587 13.71 -0.75 -6.80
C GLU A 587 12.70 -1.83 -6.41
N GLU A 588 11.99 -2.43 -7.36
CA GLU A 588 11.09 -3.56 -7.09
C GLU A 588 11.85 -4.76 -6.48
N ARG A 589 13.10 -4.98 -6.89
CA ARG A 589 13.97 -6.01 -6.29
C ARG A 589 14.36 -5.65 -4.85
N ARG A 590 14.65 -4.39 -4.55
CA ARG A 590 14.85 -3.92 -3.16
C ARG A 590 13.57 -4.09 -2.33
N LEU A 591 12.42 -3.87 -2.93
CA LEU A 591 11.13 -4.06 -2.27
C LEU A 591 10.87 -5.54 -1.93
N ALA A 592 11.16 -6.45 -2.85
CA ALA A 592 11.11 -7.89 -2.59
C ALA A 592 12.08 -8.28 -1.47
N TYR A 593 13.32 -7.79 -1.51
CA TYR A 593 14.33 -7.99 -0.46
C TYR A 593 13.84 -7.47 0.91
N VAL A 594 13.22 -6.29 0.95
CA VAL A 594 12.61 -5.75 2.18
C VAL A 594 11.55 -6.72 2.70
N GLY A 595 10.62 -7.16 1.87
CA GLY A 595 9.56 -8.10 2.27
C GLY A 595 10.12 -9.42 2.83
N MET A 596 11.05 -10.06 2.11
CA MET A 596 11.69 -11.31 2.52
C MET A 596 12.39 -11.16 3.89
N THR A 597 13.13 -10.08 4.09
CA THR A 597 13.87 -9.80 5.33
C THR A 597 12.99 -9.35 6.49
N ARG A 598 11.66 -9.35 6.35
CA ARG A 598 10.73 -9.19 7.49
C ARG A 598 10.52 -10.50 8.23
N ALA A 599 10.75 -11.63 7.58
CA ALA A 599 10.64 -12.96 8.19
C ALA A 599 11.80 -13.23 9.14
N ARG A 600 11.47 -13.75 10.32
CA ARG A 600 12.44 -14.20 11.32
C ARG A 600 12.74 -15.69 11.15
N GLU A 601 11.73 -16.53 11.02
CA GLU A 601 11.82 -17.97 11.11
C GLU A 601 11.31 -18.68 9.85
N GLU A 602 10.19 -18.23 9.29
CA GLU A 602 9.55 -18.86 8.14
C GLU A 602 9.13 -17.82 7.08
N LEU A 603 9.42 -18.13 5.82
CA LEU A 603 9.04 -17.33 4.67
C LEU A 603 8.31 -18.19 3.64
N HIS A 604 7.09 -17.75 3.29
CA HIS A 604 6.25 -18.36 2.26
C HIS A 604 6.00 -17.37 1.15
N LEU A 605 6.18 -17.79 -0.09
CA LEU A 605 5.92 -17.03 -1.30
C LEU A 605 4.82 -17.73 -2.09
N THR A 606 3.87 -17.01 -2.63
CA THR A 606 2.80 -17.58 -3.44
C THR A 606 2.69 -16.88 -4.78
N TYR A 607 2.35 -17.66 -5.81
CA TYR A 607 1.96 -17.14 -7.12
C TYR A 607 0.86 -18.03 -7.70
N VAL A 608 0.10 -17.51 -8.66
CA VAL A 608 -1.04 -18.20 -9.22
C VAL A 608 -0.93 -18.36 -10.74
N GLN A 609 -1.53 -19.42 -11.28
CA GLN A 609 -1.59 -19.65 -12.73
C GLN A 609 -2.48 -18.63 -13.43
N SER A 610 -3.57 -18.21 -12.77
CA SER A 610 -4.45 -17.17 -13.28
C SER A 610 -4.98 -16.29 -12.14
N ARG A 611 -5.02 -14.99 -12.36
CA ARG A 611 -5.52 -14.01 -11.38
C ARG A 611 -6.52 -13.07 -12.03
N MET A 612 -7.56 -12.74 -11.29
CA MET A 612 -8.50 -11.72 -11.69
C MET A 612 -7.87 -10.33 -11.51
N GLN A 613 -7.72 -9.59 -12.62
CA GLN A 613 -7.21 -8.22 -12.64
C GLN A 613 -8.15 -7.36 -13.47
N PHE A 614 -8.59 -6.22 -12.92
CA PHE A 614 -9.50 -5.28 -13.60
C PHE A 614 -10.75 -5.94 -14.20
N GLY A 615 -11.29 -6.97 -13.52
CA GLY A 615 -12.48 -7.70 -13.98
C GLY A 615 -12.23 -8.71 -15.11
N GLN A 616 -10.96 -8.96 -15.47
CA GLN A 616 -10.56 -9.95 -16.48
C GLN A 616 -9.57 -10.94 -15.90
N ARG A 617 -9.57 -12.17 -16.39
CA ARG A 617 -8.55 -13.16 -16.00
C ARG A 617 -7.24 -12.88 -16.74
N ALA A 618 -6.20 -12.64 -15.96
CA ALA A 618 -4.82 -12.51 -16.42
C ALA A 618 -4.04 -13.80 -16.10
N TYR A 619 -3.12 -14.16 -16.97
CA TYR A 619 -2.22 -15.31 -16.83
C TYR A 619 -0.80 -14.76 -16.73
N ASN A 620 -0.40 -14.38 -15.51
CA ASN A 620 0.92 -13.82 -15.27
C ASN A 620 1.97 -14.93 -15.22
N GLN A 621 3.18 -14.62 -15.66
CA GLN A 621 4.31 -15.51 -15.45
C GLN A 621 4.75 -15.43 -13.98
N VAL A 622 5.37 -16.51 -13.49
CA VAL A 622 6.03 -16.49 -12.18
C VAL A 622 7.09 -15.39 -12.15
N SER A 623 7.19 -14.69 -11.02
CA SER A 623 8.16 -13.61 -10.86
C SER A 623 9.59 -14.09 -11.08
N ARG A 624 10.37 -13.32 -11.84
CA ARG A 624 11.82 -13.55 -11.99
C ARG A 624 12.57 -13.58 -10.65
N PHE A 625 12.03 -12.93 -9.62
CA PHE A 625 12.63 -12.93 -8.28
C PHE A 625 12.68 -14.32 -7.65
N ILE A 626 11.73 -15.21 -7.96
CA ILE A 626 11.78 -16.62 -7.50
C ILE A 626 12.99 -17.33 -8.11
N GLY A 627 13.23 -17.14 -9.41
CA GLY A 627 14.40 -17.71 -10.07
C GLY A 627 15.73 -17.15 -9.55
N ASP A 628 15.74 -15.91 -9.07
CA ASP A 628 16.94 -15.28 -8.53
C ASP A 628 17.33 -15.78 -7.12
N MET A 629 16.44 -16.50 -6.38
CA MET A 629 16.69 -16.94 -4.99
C MET A 629 17.72 -18.06 -4.84
N GLY A 630 17.96 -18.84 -5.89
CA GLY A 630 18.90 -19.98 -5.84
C GLY A 630 18.28 -21.25 -5.25
N ASN A 631 19.10 -22.06 -4.55
CA ASN A 631 18.71 -23.42 -4.09
C ASN A 631 18.07 -23.45 -2.68
N GLN A 632 17.82 -22.31 -2.06
CA GLN A 632 17.25 -22.21 -0.71
C GLN A 632 15.73 -22.35 -0.67
N ILE A 633 15.11 -22.69 -1.81
CA ILE A 633 13.66 -22.78 -1.98
C ILE A 633 13.19 -24.23 -2.08
N ILE A 634 12.00 -24.48 -1.54
CA ILE A 634 11.21 -25.69 -1.83
C ILE A 634 9.94 -25.25 -2.55
N ALA A 635 9.78 -25.66 -3.80
CA ALA A 635 8.58 -25.37 -4.59
C ALA A 635 7.56 -26.52 -4.43
N SER A 636 6.29 -26.17 -4.19
CA SER A 636 5.15 -27.08 -4.28
C SER A 636 4.30 -26.68 -5.47
N ALA A 637 4.11 -27.61 -6.41
CA ALA A 637 3.14 -27.43 -7.49
C ALA A 637 1.70 -27.55 -6.96
N PRO A 638 0.70 -26.96 -7.65
CA PRO A 638 -0.68 -27.15 -7.29
C PRO A 638 -0.97 -28.65 -7.25
N THR A 639 -1.36 -29.13 -6.10
CA THR A 639 -2.00 -30.43 -6.04
C THR A 639 -3.32 -30.22 -6.74
N MET A 640 -3.47 -30.72 -7.99
CA MET A 640 -4.80 -31.01 -8.45
C MET A 640 -5.44 -31.79 -7.30
N LYS A 641 -6.33 -31.18 -6.55
CA LYS A 641 -7.46 -31.92 -6.05
C LYS A 641 -8.19 -32.32 -7.34
N ILE A 642 -7.81 -33.46 -7.90
CA ILE A 642 -8.83 -34.35 -8.38
C ILE A 642 -9.71 -34.46 -7.15
N THR A 643 -10.77 -33.65 -7.04
CA THR A 643 -11.98 -34.13 -6.48
C THR A 643 -12.10 -35.46 -7.22
N LYS A 644 -11.76 -36.55 -6.58
CA LYS A 644 -12.45 -37.79 -6.78
C LYS A 644 -13.92 -37.39 -6.55
N GLN A 645 -14.55 -36.78 -7.56
CA GLN A 645 -15.92 -37.13 -7.82
C GLN A 645 -15.77 -38.64 -7.95
N GLU A 646 -16.28 -39.26 -6.93
CA GLU A 646 -16.36 -40.66 -6.78
C GLU A 646 -16.30 -41.34 -8.13
N GLU A 647 -15.16 -41.92 -8.48
CA GLU A 647 -15.03 -42.99 -9.45
C GLU A 647 -15.73 -44.22 -8.88
N GLU A 648 -16.96 -44.04 -8.47
CA GLU A 648 -17.96 -45.02 -8.26
C GLU A 648 -19.00 -44.77 -9.32
N PHE A 649 -18.97 -45.64 -10.29
CA PHE A 649 -19.99 -45.90 -11.32
C PHE A 649 -19.49 -45.80 -12.76
N PHE A 650 -18.33 -46.36 -13.04
CA PHE A 650 -18.15 -47.04 -14.30
C PHE A 650 -17.83 -48.52 -13.96
N SER A 651 -18.85 -49.38 -14.03
CA SER A 651 -18.54 -50.79 -14.19
C SER A 651 -17.88 -50.92 -15.54
N ASP A 652 -16.65 -51.42 -15.58
CA ASP A 652 -15.92 -51.76 -16.81
C ASP A 652 -16.58 -52.88 -17.61
N GLU A 653 -17.73 -53.36 -17.18
CA GLU A 653 -18.55 -54.35 -17.88
C GLU A 653 -19.57 -53.70 -18.78
N PRO A 654 -19.57 -54.03 -20.10
CA PRO A 654 -20.56 -53.50 -21.02
C PRO A 654 -21.96 -53.91 -20.60
N PHE A 655 -22.94 -52.99 -20.79
CA PHE A 655 -24.35 -53.28 -20.54
C PHE A 655 -24.84 -54.30 -21.58
N SER A 656 -25.69 -55.25 -21.10
CA SER A 656 -26.28 -56.28 -21.92
C SER A 656 -27.81 -56.18 -21.94
N VAL A 657 -28.42 -56.66 -23.04
CA VAL A 657 -29.90 -56.73 -23.14
C VAL A 657 -30.43 -57.64 -22.04
N GLY A 658 -31.48 -57.20 -21.33
CA GLY A 658 -32.09 -57.90 -20.20
C GLY A 658 -31.52 -57.52 -18.85
N GLU A 659 -30.47 -56.65 -18.76
CA GLU A 659 -29.97 -56.15 -17.49
C GLU A 659 -30.87 -55.01 -16.95
N PHE A 660 -31.01 -55.04 -15.63
CA PHE A 660 -31.74 -53.99 -14.92
C PHE A 660 -30.77 -52.83 -14.52
N VAL A 661 -31.20 -51.65 -14.81
CA VAL A 661 -30.41 -50.43 -14.54
C VAL A 661 -31.21 -49.36 -13.84
N ARG A 662 -30.54 -48.55 -13.02
CA ARG A 662 -31.15 -47.40 -12.38
C ARG A 662 -30.54 -46.10 -12.97
N SER A 663 -31.40 -45.19 -13.37
CA SER A 663 -31.02 -43.85 -13.76
C SER A 663 -31.46 -42.84 -12.69
N ALA A 664 -30.59 -41.92 -12.33
CA ALA A 664 -30.93 -40.86 -11.37
C ALA A 664 -32.07 -39.95 -11.85
N SER A 665 -32.27 -39.85 -13.16
CA SER A 665 -33.29 -38.96 -13.76
C SER A 665 -34.58 -39.67 -14.13
N PHE A 666 -34.56 -41.03 -14.34
CA PHE A 666 -35.69 -41.77 -14.93
C PHE A 666 -36.13 -42.98 -14.09
N GLY A 667 -35.43 -43.27 -12.99
CA GLY A 667 -35.74 -44.45 -12.14
C GLY A 667 -35.15 -45.75 -12.67
N SER A 668 -35.70 -46.87 -12.19
CA SER A 668 -35.24 -48.21 -12.61
C SER A 668 -35.92 -48.64 -13.92
N GLY A 669 -35.17 -49.47 -14.70
CA GLY A 669 -35.68 -49.97 -15.98
C GLY A 669 -34.78 -51.11 -16.52
N GLU A 670 -35.28 -51.84 -17.53
CA GLU A 670 -34.63 -52.95 -18.21
C GLU A 670 -34.02 -52.47 -19.54
N VAL A 671 -32.77 -52.87 -19.81
CA VAL A 671 -32.09 -52.61 -21.09
C VAL A 671 -32.70 -53.54 -22.15
N VAL A 672 -33.41 -52.96 -23.12
CA VAL A 672 -34.10 -53.75 -24.17
C VAL A 672 -33.30 -53.85 -25.48
N GLU A 673 -32.36 -52.92 -25.69
CA GLU A 673 -31.52 -52.89 -26.87
C GLU A 673 -30.18 -52.21 -26.54
N VAL A 674 -29.09 -52.71 -27.10
CA VAL A 674 -27.72 -52.14 -26.98
C VAL A 674 -27.15 -51.93 -28.39
N ASP A 675 -26.81 -50.67 -28.72
CA ASP A 675 -26.23 -50.28 -30.01
C ASP A 675 -24.95 -49.45 -29.72
N GLY A 676 -23.84 -50.13 -29.51
CA GLY A 676 -22.59 -49.51 -29.04
C GLY A 676 -22.76 -48.88 -27.65
N LEU A 677 -22.54 -47.58 -27.54
CA LEU A 677 -22.77 -46.81 -26.31
C LEU A 677 -24.22 -46.37 -26.11
N ALA A 678 -25.06 -46.58 -27.08
CA ALA A 678 -26.47 -46.22 -27.00
C ALA A 678 -27.32 -47.39 -26.46
N LEU A 679 -27.96 -47.17 -25.30
CA LEU A 679 -28.83 -48.13 -24.63
C LEU A 679 -30.26 -47.71 -24.76
N THR A 680 -31.14 -48.62 -25.24
CA THR A 680 -32.59 -48.41 -25.15
C THR A 680 -33.08 -49.07 -23.88
N ILE A 681 -33.64 -48.27 -22.97
CA ILE A 681 -34.09 -48.73 -21.65
C ILE A 681 -35.58 -48.51 -21.53
N LYS A 682 -36.28 -49.57 -21.12
CA LYS A 682 -37.72 -49.55 -20.76
C LYS A 682 -37.83 -49.36 -19.25
N PHE A 683 -38.25 -48.19 -18.81
CA PHE A 683 -38.37 -47.85 -17.40
C PHE A 683 -39.68 -48.41 -16.81
N ASP A 684 -39.69 -48.59 -15.48
CA ASP A 684 -40.85 -49.10 -14.71
C ASP A 684 -42.10 -48.25 -14.85
N ASP A 685 -41.97 -46.99 -15.20
CA ASP A 685 -43.04 -46.05 -15.48
C ASP A 685 -43.70 -46.21 -16.87
N GLY A 686 -43.23 -47.24 -17.64
CA GLY A 686 -43.73 -47.56 -18.97
C GLY A 686 -43.10 -46.78 -20.12
N ARG A 687 -42.22 -45.83 -19.84
CA ARG A 687 -41.48 -45.07 -20.89
C ARG A 687 -40.28 -45.84 -21.40
N THR A 688 -40.02 -45.75 -22.69
CA THR A 688 -38.79 -46.28 -23.32
C THR A 688 -37.96 -45.13 -23.83
N LYS A 689 -36.66 -45.07 -23.46
CA LYS A 689 -35.73 -44.04 -23.88
C LYS A 689 -34.42 -44.64 -24.37
N LYS A 690 -33.83 -44.03 -25.41
CA LYS A 690 -32.49 -44.33 -25.88
C LYS A 690 -31.54 -43.31 -25.18
N LEU A 691 -30.61 -43.85 -24.38
CA LEU A 691 -29.65 -43.10 -23.57
C LEU A 691 -28.23 -43.48 -23.96
N ASN A 692 -27.27 -42.57 -23.90
CA ASN A 692 -25.86 -42.87 -24.06
C ASN A 692 -25.27 -43.32 -22.72
N ALA A 693 -24.65 -44.50 -22.67
CA ALA A 693 -24.12 -45.11 -21.47
C ALA A 693 -23.06 -44.21 -20.75
N GLU A 694 -22.23 -43.48 -21.50
CA GLU A 694 -21.23 -42.58 -20.93
C GLU A 694 -21.80 -41.38 -20.22
N TYR A 695 -22.96 -40.87 -20.65
CA TYR A 695 -23.55 -39.67 -20.13
C TYR A 695 -24.79 -39.89 -19.23
N ALA A 696 -25.38 -41.05 -19.29
CA ALA A 696 -26.68 -41.32 -18.64
C ALA A 696 -26.58 -41.70 -17.16
N ARG A 697 -25.37 -41.85 -16.61
CA ARG A 697 -25.13 -42.30 -15.20
C ARG A 697 -26.05 -43.43 -14.79
N LEU A 698 -25.86 -44.56 -15.45
CA LEU A 698 -26.65 -45.79 -15.21
C LEU A 698 -25.92 -46.69 -14.22
N GLU A 699 -26.64 -47.14 -13.22
CA GLU A 699 -26.18 -48.10 -12.22
C GLU A 699 -26.82 -49.46 -12.52
N LYS A 700 -26.03 -50.55 -12.61
CA LYS A 700 -26.56 -51.92 -12.73
C LYS A 700 -27.20 -52.30 -11.39
N ILE A 701 -28.41 -52.90 -11.41
CA ILE A 701 -29.16 -53.34 -10.21
C ILE A 701 -29.05 -54.85 -10.06
#